data_5a516c70b9bc47eaa049964ba317789c
#
_entry.id   5a516c70b9bc47eaa049964ba317789c
#
_cell.length_a   1.000
_cell.length_b   1.000
_cell.length_c   1.000
_cell.angle_alpha   90.00
_cell.angle_beta   90.00
_cell.angle_gamma   90.00
#
_symmetry.space_group_name_H-M   'P 1'
#
loop_
_entity.id
_entity.type
_entity.pdbx_description
1 polymer ?
#
loop_
_entity_poly.entity_id
_entity_poly.type
_entity_poly.pdbx_seq_one_letter_code
_entity_poly.pdbx_strand_id
1 'polypeptide(L)'
;LVLPSLYSELEGPALSHIVNEIAEVPYLDQIVVGLDRANEAEYRHALEFFGRLPQQPQVLWNDGPRLRAIDTLLSEKGLAPKEPGKGRNVWYMFGYIIASGKARAVALHDCDITTYKREMLARLIYPVANPSLSYKFCKGYYARVANGSMNGRVCRLLVTPLIRALKKVCGSDEYLDYLDSFHYPLAGEFAMQHDVIEDIRIPSDWGLEMGVLSEMQRNYATNQICQVDVADTYDHKHQDLSLEDRTRGLSKMSCDITKSLYRKMATQGQVFSYETVRTIKAAYYRIALDLIESYNSDAAINGLKYDRHTEGSAVEVFAENILSAGEEFLDPSKSMDVPFMPSWKRVISAVPDILHRLRVAVEEDRLEFGSEIVLNPSLHTKAKGFRQRVAFHVKEIYGDEDVDEITDELMEAANMSEHASPPALAISKWDQSDVMMVTYGDSIKKEGRPPLRELNNFMVSQLKNTMSGVHILPFNPYSSDDGFSVIDYTTVNPELGSWDDITALGSEFSVMADLVINHCSRESLWFKNYEKNKAPGRGYFINGLEFEDLSQVVRPRSSPLLTEIHAVDGVKQVWCTFGEDQVDLNYRNPDVLLEIVRIIRQYVEQGIHFFRLDAIAFLWKESGTSCVHLPQTHELIKLLRLVIENLDPSAVIITETNVPNRENLSYFGNDNEAHLIYNFSLPPLLLHSILSGDCKHLKTWMTSMPPARSGRAYLNFIASHDGIGLRPAEGLLSSKELEGLIENIRESGGEISMRRTPQGDLTPYEANISLYSA
;
A
#
# COMPACT_ATOMS: atom_id res chain seq x y z
N LEU A 1 -10.36 -7.59 -8.39
CA LEU A 1 -11.29 -6.93 -9.31
C LEU A 1 -12.72 -7.22 -8.91
N VAL A 2 -13.59 -6.23 -8.95
CA VAL A 2 -15.02 -6.28 -8.62
C VAL A 2 -15.83 -6.05 -9.89
N LEU A 3 -16.76 -6.95 -10.19
CA LEU A 3 -17.62 -6.93 -11.37
C LEU A 3 -19.10 -7.02 -10.95
N PRO A 4 -19.81 -5.91 -10.77
CA PRO A 4 -21.25 -5.94 -10.53
C PRO A 4 -21.97 -6.28 -11.85
N SER A 5 -22.64 -7.41 -11.90
CA SER A 5 -23.31 -7.92 -13.11
C SER A 5 -24.79 -8.20 -12.90
N LEU A 6 -25.59 -7.87 -13.90
CA LEU A 6 -26.91 -8.44 -14.08
C LEU A 6 -26.79 -9.72 -14.90
N TYR A 7 -27.67 -10.71 -14.66
CA TYR A 7 -27.64 -11.93 -15.47
C TYR A 7 -27.78 -11.63 -16.98
N SER A 8 -28.60 -10.66 -17.37
CA SER A 8 -28.77 -10.27 -18.76
C SER A 8 -27.50 -9.76 -19.48
N GLU A 9 -26.44 -9.44 -18.75
CA GLU A 9 -25.15 -9.02 -19.31
C GLU A 9 -24.34 -10.23 -19.80
N LEU A 10 -24.55 -11.41 -19.20
CA LEU A 10 -23.91 -12.65 -19.64
C LEU A 10 -24.35 -13.08 -21.05
N GLU A 11 -25.54 -12.67 -21.46
CA GLU A 11 -26.08 -12.94 -22.78
C GLU A 11 -25.52 -11.96 -23.86
N GLY A 12 -24.88 -10.89 -23.41
CA GLY A 12 -24.34 -9.84 -24.29
C GLY A 12 -22.88 -10.09 -24.71
N PRO A 13 -22.45 -9.47 -25.83
CA PRO A 13 -21.07 -9.64 -26.32
C PRO A 13 -20.03 -8.93 -25.45
N ALA A 14 -20.40 -7.86 -24.74
CA ALA A 14 -19.49 -7.04 -23.95
C ALA A 14 -18.81 -7.84 -22.84
N LEU A 15 -19.59 -8.55 -22.01
CA LEU A 15 -19.04 -9.29 -20.88
C LEU A 15 -18.16 -10.46 -21.33
N SER A 16 -18.49 -11.14 -22.43
CA SER A 16 -17.62 -12.16 -23.02
C SER A 16 -16.26 -11.61 -23.44
N HIS A 17 -16.25 -10.40 -24.02
CA HIS A 17 -15.01 -9.71 -24.38
C HIS A 17 -14.22 -9.29 -23.13
N ILE A 18 -14.88 -8.72 -22.14
CA ILE A 18 -14.26 -8.34 -20.84
C ILE A 18 -13.59 -9.53 -20.18
N VAL A 19 -14.28 -10.69 -20.11
CA VAL A 19 -13.74 -11.91 -19.50
C VAL A 19 -12.48 -12.39 -20.24
N ASN A 20 -12.44 -12.31 -21.57
CA ASN A 20 -11.25 -12.69 -22.32
C ASN A 20 -10.06 -11.75 -22.05
N GLU A 21 -10.29 -10.45 -21.98
CA GLU A 21 -9.26 -9.47 -21.65
C GLU A 21 -8.73 -9.65 -20.22
N ILE A 22 -9.62 -9.89 -19.26
CA ILE A 22 -9.25 -10.10 -17.85
C ILE A 22 -8.48 -11.42 -17.66
N ALA A 23 -8.78 -12.46 -18.43
CA ALA A 23 -8.07 -13.75 -18.36
C ALA A 23 -6.56 -13.60 -18.58
N GLU A 24 -6.15 -12.63 -19.40
CA GLU A 24 -4.75 -12.33 -19.71
C GLU A 24 -4.05 -11.43 -18.67
N VAL A 25 -4.74 -11.02 -17.59
CA VAL A 25 -4.16 -10.15 -16.55
C VAL A 25 -3.42 -10.98 -15.50
N PRO A 26 -2.07 -10.88 -15.40
CA PRO A 26 -1.29 -11.79 -14.56
C PRO A 26 -1.24 -11.39 -13.07
N TYR A 27 -1.63 -10.16 -12.72
CA TYR A 27 -1.47 -9.60 -11.36
C TYR A 27 -2.77 -9.59 -10.54
N LEU A 28 -3.85 -10.19 -11.03
CA LEU A 28 -5.11 -10.32 -10.28
C LEU A 28 -5.09 -11.54 -9.38
N ASP A 29 -5.13 -11.31 -8.07
CA ASP A 29 -5.25 -12.39 -7.08
C ASP A 29 -6.69 -12.89 -6.93
N GLN A 30 -7.66 -12.00 -7.09
CA GLN A 30 -9.06 -12.32 -6.87
C GLN A 30 -9.98 -11.53 -7.81
N ILE A 31 -10.98 -12.22 -8.35
CA ILE A 31 -12.10 -11.62 -9.08
C ILE A 31 -13.37 -11.96 -8.30
N VAL A 32 -14.16 -10.94 -7.98
CA VAL A 32 -15.42 -11.07 -7.28
C VAL A 32 -16.52 -10.54 -8.18
N VAL A 33 -17.46 -11.40 -8.52
CA VAL A 33 -18.63 -11.08 -9.36
C VAL A 33 -19.85 -11.03 -8.48
N GLY A 34 -20.57 -9.93 -8.47
CA GLY A 34 -21.86 -9.84 -7.81
C GLY A 34 -22.97 -10.03 -8.84
N LEU A 35 -23.73 -11.10 -8.73
CA LEU A 35 -24.80 -11.45 -9.67
C LEU A 35 -26.16 -11.06 -9.10
N ASP A 36 -26.83 -10.12 -9.79
CA ASP A 36 -28.17 -9.68 -9.48
C ASP A 36 -29.20 -10.19 -10.51
N ARG A 37 -30.44 -10.32 -10.08
CA ARG A 37 -31.60 -10.74 -10.88
C ARG A 37 -31.41 -12.09 -11.57
N ALA A 38 -30.91 -13.06 -10.79
CA ALA A 38 -30.67 -14.41 -11.28
C ALA A 38 -31.43 -15.46 -10.45
N ASN A 39 -32.08 -16.37 -11.12
CA ASN A 39 -32.60 -17.61 -10.52
C ASN A 39 -31.51 -18.68 -10.42
N GLU A 40 -31.83 -19.86 -9.90
CA GLU A 40 -30.86 -20.94 -9.70
C GLU A 40 -30.21 -21.42 -11.01
N ALA A 41 -30.98 -21.60 -12.09
CA ALA A 41 -30.45 -22.05 -13.38
C ALA A 41 -29.52 -20.98 -13.99
N GLU A 42 -29.85 -19.72 -13.84
CA GLU A 42 -29.04 -18.57 -14.25
C GLU A 42 -27.77 -18.44 -13.43
N TYR A 43 -27.83 -18.73 -12.13
CA TYR A 43 -26.64 -18.78 -11.28
C TYR A 43 -25.68 -19.90 -11.68
N ARG A 44 -26.19 -21.11 -11.96
CA ARG A 44 -25.40 -22.24 -12.49
C ARG A 44 -24.71 -21.87 -13.80
N HIS A 45 -25.42 -21.21 -14.71
CA HIS A 45 -24.84 -20.72 -15.95
C HIS A 45 -23.75 -19.66 -15.70
N ALA A 46 -23.97 -18.75 -14.74
CA ALA A 46 -22.96 -17.75 -14.39
C ALA A 46 -21.68 -18.40 -13.81
N LEU A 47 -21.80 -19.41 -12.98
CA LEU A 47 -20.65 -20.17 -12.49
C LEU A 47 -19.84 -20.81 -13.64
N GLU A 48 -20.52 -21.40 -14.62
CA GLU A 48 -19.87 -21.96 -15.82
C GLU A 48 -19.22 -20.85 -16.66
N PHE A 49 -19.95 -19.74 -16.89
CA PHE A 49 -19.47 -18.63 -17.68
C PHE A 49 -18.19 -18.01 -17.11
N PHE A 50 -18.16 -17.69 -15.82
CA PHE A 50 -17.00 -17.10 -15.16
C PHE A 50 -15.92 -18.15 -14.81
N GLY A 51 -16.26 -19.43 -14.73
CA GLY A 51 -15.31 -20.54 -14.51
C GLY A 51 -14.24 -20.65 -15.60
N ARG A 52 -14.38 -19.95 -16.72
CA ARG A 52 -13.36 -19.83 -17.77
C ARG A 52 -12.16 -18.98 -17.36
N LEU A 53 -12.30 -18.13 -16.34
CA LEU A 53 -11.23 -17.27 -15.85
C LEU A 53 -10.21 -18.08 -15.05
N PRO A 54 -8.90 -17.98 -15.36
CA PRO A 54 -7.85 -18.71 -14.65
C PRO A 54 -7.71 -18.29 -13.18
N GLN A 55 -8.15 -17.10 -12.82
CA GLN A 55 -8.10 -16.54 -11.47
C GLN A 55 -9.16 -17.07 -10.51
N GLN A 56 -9.96 -18.07 -10.93
CA GLN A 56 -11.02 -18.69 -10.13
C GLN A 56 -11.95 -17.68 -9.44
N PRO A 57 -12.79 -16.97 -10.18
CA PRO A 57 -13.64 -15.92 -9.63
C PRO A 57 -14.64 -16.47 -8.60
N GLN A 58 -15.02 -15.62 -7.67
CA GLN A 58 -16.10 -15.90 -6.72
C GLN A 58 -17.35 -15.17 -7.18
N VAL A 59 -18.43 -15.93 -7.37
CA VAL A 59 -19.71 -15.38 -7.80
C VAL A 59 -20.68 -15.33 -6.61
N LEU A 60 -21.04 -14.12 -6.20
CA LEU A 60 -22.03 -13.87 -5.16
C LEU A 60 -23.42 -13.88 -5.78
N TRP A 61 -24.27 -14.81 -5.36
CA TRP A 61 -25.65 -14.88 -5.81
C TRP A 61 -26.55 -14.04 -4.91
N ASN A 62 -26.74 -12.77 -5.25
CA ASN A 62 -27.46 -11.82 -4.42
C ASN A 62 -28.95 -12.18 -4.19
N ASP A 63 -29.55 -12.94 -5.08
CA ASP A 63 -30.91 -13.46 -4.96
C ASP A 63 -31.01 -14.87 -4.37
N GLY A 64 -29.85 -15.46 -4.10
CA GLY A 64 -29.74 -16.82 -3.55
C GLY A 64 -30.23 -16.94 -2.11
N PRO A 65 -30.64 -18.15 -1.68
CA PRO A 65 -31.24 -18.34 -0.37
C PRO A 65 -30.31 -18.00 0.79
N ARG A 66 -28.99 -18.24 0.64
CA ARG A 66 -27.99 -17.99 1.70
C ARG A 66 -27.72 -16.49 1.90
N LEU A 67 -27.56 -15.71 0.81
CA LEU A 67 -27.43 -14.27 0.92
C LEU A 67 -28.74 -13.62 1.42
N ARG A 68 -29.91 -14.13 1.03
CA ARG A 68 -31.20 -13.69 1.56
C ARG A 68 -31.34 -13.97 3.06
N ALA A 69 -30.80 -15.07 3.57
CA ALA A 69 -30.73 -15.33 5.01
C ALA A 69 -29.85 -14.30 5.74
N ILE A 70 -28.73 -13.88 5.13
CA ILE A 70 -27.90 -12.78 5.66
C ILE A 70 -28.66 -11.45 5.62
N ASP A 71 -29.37 -11.12 4.54
CA ASP A 71 -30.26 -9.94 4.48
C ASP A 71 -31.27 -9.95 5.65
N THR A 72 -31.88 -11.07 5.94
CA THR A 72 -32.86 -11.22 7.04
C THR A 72 -32.18 -10.95 8.38
N LEU A 73 -31.02 -11.56 8.64
CA LEU A 73 -30.25 -11.31 9.87
C LEU A 73 -29.87 -9.83 10.05
N LEU A 74 -29.43 -9.19 8.97
CA LEU A 74 -29.07 -7.78 8.99
C LEU A 74 -30.29 -6.88 9.15
N SER A 75 -31.45 -7.26 8.57
CA SER A 75 -32.74 -6.52 8.71
C SER A 75 -33.23 -6.50 10.15
N GLU A 76 -33.10 -7.61 10.89
CA GLU A 76 -33.44 -7.69 12.32
C GLU A 76 -32.61 -6.72 13.18
N LYS A 77 -31.41 -6.35 12.70
CA LYS A 77 -30.50 -5.36 13.32
C LYS A 77 -30.67 -3.95 12.75
N GLY A 78 -31.53 -3.74 11.76
CA GLY A 78 -31.69 -2.45 11.06
C GLY A 78 -30.45 -2.08 10.20
N LEU A 79 -29.70 -3.07 9.72
CA LEU A 79 -28.44 -2.88 8.99
C LEU A 79 -28.50 -3.36 7.52
N ALA A 80 -29.58 -4.02 7.09
CA ALA A 80 -29.71 -4.50 5.73
C ALA A 80 -29.88 -3.36 4.71
N PRO A 81 -29.37 -3.53 3.47
CA PRO A 81 -29.72 -2.67 2.35
C PRO A 81 -31.22 -2.66 2.11
N LYS A 82 -31.80 -1.46 1.96
CA LYS A 82 -33.25 -1.32 1.80
C LYS A 82 -33.75 -1.57 0.37
N GLU A 83 -32.94 -1.26 -0.62
CA GLU A 83 -33.29 -1.37 -2.05
C GLU A 83 -32.31 -2.26 -2.80
N PRO A 84 -32.80 -3.08 -3.76
CA PRO A 84 -31.92 -3.79 -4.70
C PRO A 84 -31.33 -2.80 -5.71
N GLY A 85 -30.07 -3.00 -6.09
CA GLY A 85 -29.41 -2.17 -7.09
C GLY A 85 -27.88 -2.36 -7.09
N LYS A 86 -27.20 -1.64 -7.99
CA LYS A 86 -25.73 -1.69 -8.15
C LYS A 86 -25.02 -1.44 -6.81
N GLY A 87 -25.47 -0.44 -6.04
CA GLY A 87 -24.86 -0.13 -4.74
C GLY A 87 -24.93 -1.29 -3.75
N ARG A 88 -26.10 -1.96 -3.61
CA ARG A 88 -26.25 -3.17 -2.77
C ARG A 88 -25.32 -4.28 -3.23
N ASN A 89 -25.26 -4.52 -4.53
CA ASN A 89 -24.38 -5.52 -5.12
C ASN A 89 -22.91 -5.25 -4.76
N VAL A 90 -22.43 -4.02 -5.00
CA VAL A 90 -21.05 -3.59 -4.66
C VAL A 90 -20.78 -3.71 -3.17
N TRP A 91 -21.75 -3.37 -2.31
CA TRP A 91 -21.60 -3.45 -0.87
C TRP A 91 -21.37 -4.90 -0.39
N TYR A 92 -22.13 -5.87 -0.90
CA TYR A 92 -21.90 -7.30 -0.58
C TYR A 92 -20.56 -7.80 -1.10
N MET A 93 -20.15 -7.40 -2.30
CA MET A 93 -18.83 -7.75 -2.85
C MET A 93 -17.70 -7.18 -1.97
N PHE A 94 -17.82 -5.94 -1.48
CA PHE A 94 -16.87 -5.37 -0.54
C PHE A 94 -16.81 -6.19 0.76
N GLY A 95 -17.95 -6.58 1.31
CA GLY A 95 -17.99 -7.46 2.47
C GLY A 95 -17.28 -8.80 2.25
N TYR A 96 -17.47 -9.40 1.09
CA TYR A 96 -16.77 -10.64 0.74
C TYR A 96 -15.26 -10.43 0.59
N ILE A 97 -14.82 -9.32 0.00
CA ILE A 97 -13.40 -8.98 -0.12
C ILE A 97 -12.77 -8.82 1.26
N ILE A 98 -13.43 -8.11 2.18
CA ILE A 98 -12.99 -7.99 3.57
C ILE A 98 -12.90 -9.37 4.23
N ALA A 99 -13.92 -10.21 4.05
CA ALA A 99 -13.97 -11.57 4.60
C ALA A 99 -12.86 -12.49 4.05
N SER A 100 -12.44 -12.28 2.81
CA SER A 100 -11.35 -13.05 2.17
C SER A 100 -9.98 -12.65 2.69
N GLY A 101 -9.79 -11.41 3.09
CA GLY A 101 -8.54 -10.85 3.59
C GLY A 101 -7.37 -10.85 2.60
N LYS A 102 -7.63 -11.03 1.28
CA LYS A 102 -6.58 -11.20 0.26
C LYS A 102 -6.23 -9.91 -0.47
N ALA A 103 -7.18 -8.99 -0.62
CA ALA A 103 -7.01 -7.81 -1.44
C ALA A 103 -6.27 -6.70 -0.70
N ARG A 104 -5.30 -6.05 -1.36
CA ARG A 104 -4.65 -4.81 -0.91
C ARG A 104 -5.26 -3.59 -1.58
N ALA A 105 -5.60 -3.73 -2.85
CA ALA A 105 -6.29 -2.73 -3.64
C ALA A 105 -7.45 -3.39 -4.39
N VAL A 106 -8.53 -2.63 -4.59
CA VAL A 106 -9.76 -3.10 -5.22
C VAL A 106 -10.10 -2.17 -6.36
N ALA A 107 -10.32 -2.70 -7.55
CA ALA A 107 -10.83 -1.97 -8.70
C ALA A 107 -12.23 -2.46 -9.05
N LEU A 108 -13.13 -1.53 -9.40
CA LEU A 108 -14.46 -1.81 -9.90
C LEU A 108 -14.54 -1.44 -11.38
N HIS A 109 -15.07 -2.34 -12.19
CA HIS A 109 -15.39 -2.12 -13.60
C HIS A 109 -16.83 -2.55 -13.87
N ASP A 110 -17.51 -1.79 -14.73
CA ASP A 110 -18.84 -2.17 -15.23
C ASP A 110 -18.74 -3.34 -16.23
N CYS A 111 -19.77 -4.17 -16.27
CA CYS A 111 -19.82 -5.38 -17.10
C CYS A 111 -20.34 -5.17 -18.53
N ASP A 112 -20.72 -3.94 -18.90
CA ASP A 112 -21.32 -3.59 -20.18
C ASP A 112 -20.41 -2.77 -21.12
N ILE A 113 -19.12 -2.65 -20.81
CA ILE A 113 -18.14 -1.90 -21.58
C ILE A 113 -17.79 -2.66 -22.86
N THR A 114 -18.23 -2.14 -24.01
CA THR A 114 -18.01 -2.79 -25.33
C THR A 114 -16.60 -2.60 -25.88
N THR A 115 -15.89 -1.58 -25.41
CA THR A 115 -14.52 -1.22 -25.82
C THR A 115 -13.48 -1.59 -24.78
N TYR A 116 -13.77 -2.53 -23.89
CA TYR A 116 -12.90 -2.90 -22.78
C TYR A 116 -11.55 -3.41 -23.28
N LYS A 117 -10.49 -2.98 -22.61
CA LYS A 117 -9.12 -3.48 -22.75
C LYS A 117 -8.48 -3.64 -21.38
N ARG A 118 -7.62 -4.63 -21.22
CA ARG A 118 -6.93 -4.90 -19.93
C ARG A 118 -6.08 -3.72 -19.42
N GLU A 119 -5.61 -2.84 -20.33
CA GLU A 119 -4.89 -1.62 -19.97
C GLU A 119 -5.76 -0.65 -19.15
N MET A 120 -7.08 -0.70 -19.30
CA MET A 120 -8.01 0.12 -18.49
C MET A 120 -7.87 -0.24 -17.01
N LEU A 121 -7.81 -1.54 -16.69
CA LEU A 121 -7.59 -2.00 -15.33
C LEU A 121 -6.20 -1.62 -14.83
N ALA A 122 -5.16 -1.80 -15.64
CA ALA A 122 -3.80 -1.44 -15.26
C ALA A 122 -3.67 0.06 -14.91
N ARG A 123 -4.21 0.94 -15.76
CA ARG A 123 -4.21 2.39 -15.51
C ARG A 123 -4.98 2.75 -14.24
N LEU A 124 -6.13 2.12 -14.01
CA LEU A 124 -7.01 2.42 -12.88
C LEU A 124 -6.42 1.97 -11.55
N ILE A 125 -5.86 0.75 -11.48
CA ILE A 125 -5.36 0.17 -10.23
C ILE A 125 -3.97 0.69 -9.83
N TYR A 126 -3.15 1.07 -10.82
CA TYR A 126 -1.76 1.47 -10.60
C TYR A 126 -1.58 2.57 -9.55
N PRO A 127 -2.36 3.68 -9.54
CA PRO A 127 -2.17 4.74 -8.56
C PRO A 127 -2.39 4.30 -7.11
N VAL A 128 -3.30 3.36 -6.86
CA VAL A 128 -3.64 2.88 -5.52
C VAL A 128 -2.84 1.65 -5.10
N ALA A 129 -2.30 0.91 -6.07
CA ALA A 129 -1.49 -0.28 -5.82
C ALA A 129 0.01 0.04 -5.71
N ASN A 130 0.47 1.14 -6.33
CA ASN A 130 1.88 1.53 -6.29
C ASN A 130 2.21 2.23 -4.96
N PRO A 131 3.15 1.69 -4.15
CA PRO A 131 3.48 2.24 -2.84
C PRO A 131 4.19 3.59 -2.90
N SER A 132 4.86 3.89 -4.02
CA SER A 132 5.49 5.20 -4.25
C SER A 132 4.47 6.32 -4.40
N LEU A 133 3.18 5.97 -4.57
CA LEU A 133 2.08 6.91 -4.70
C LEU A 133 1.17 6.79 -3.46
N SER A 134 0.88 7.92 -2.82
CA SER A 134 0.10 7.93 -1.57
C SER A 134 -1.42 7.98 -1.80
N TYR A 135 -1.91 7.49 -2.95
CA TYR A 135 -3.33 7.55 -3.26
C TYR A 135 -4.13 6.45 -2.56
N LYS A 136 -5.24 6.87 -1.96
CA LYS A 136 -6.26 5.99 -1.37
C LYS A 136 -7.35 5.62 -2.36
N PHE A 137 -7.61 6.51 -3.31
CA PHE A 137 -8.68 6.40 -4.27
C PHE A 137 -8.25 6.94 -5.62
N CYS A 138 -8.61 6.23 -6.68
CA CYS A 138 -8.40 6.61 -8.06
C CYS A 138 -9.74 6.54 -8.81
N LYS A 139 -10.16 7.65 -9.43
CA LYS A 139 -11.33 7.73 -10.28
C LYS A 139 -10.95 7.62 -11.75
N GLY A 140 -11.53 6.68 -12.47
CA GLY A 140 -11.40 6.63 -13.92
C GLY A 140 -12.15 7.78 -14.58
N TYR A 141 -11.62 8.27 -15.69
CA TYR A 141 -12.36 9.12 -16.63
C TYR A 141 -11.99 8.76 -18.07
N TYR A 142 -12.78 9.21 -19.01
CA TYR A 142 -12.62 8.91 -20.43
C TYR A 142 -13.46 9.88 -21.27
N ALA A 143 -13.04 10.09 -22.52
CA ALA A 143 -13.84 10.81 -23.47
C ALA A 143 -15.04 9.94 -23.93
N ARG A 144 -16.26 10.44 -23.73
CA ARG A 144 -17.49 9.75 -24.17
C ARG A 144 -17.77 10.03 -25.63
N VAL A 145 -16.86 9.54 -26.47
CA VAL A 145 -17.00 9.64 -27.94
C VAL A 145 -16.96 8.22 -28.51
N ALA A 146 -18.04 7.83 -29.15
CA ALA A 146 -18.15 6.54 -29.83
C ALA A 146 -19.02 6.65 -31.09
N ASN A 147 -18.72 5.86 -32.12
CA ASN A 147 -19.46 5.80 -33.36
C ASN A 147 -19.63 7.19 -34.04
N GLY A 148 -18.64 8.08 -33.85
CA GLY A 148 -18.68 9.45 -34.38
C GLY A 148 -19.71 10.36 -33.71
N SER A 149 -20.16 10.03 -32.49
CA SER A 149 -21.13 10.80 -31.72
C SER A 149 -20.61 11.16 -30.33
N MET A 150 -21.04 12.31 -29.81
CA MET A 150 -20.73 12.75 -28.44
C MET A 150 -21.75 12.15 -27.47
N ASN A 151 -21.31 11.26 -26.58
CA ASN A 151 -22.11 10.57 -25.59
C ASN A 151 -21.96 11.19 -24.18
N GLY A 152 -22.42 10.51 -23.10
CA GLY A 152 -22.30 10.95 -21.71
C GLY A 152 -23.27 12.05 -21.31
N ARG A 153 -24.50 12.00 -21.83
CA ARG A 153 -25.57 12.99 -21.63
C ARG A 153 -25.82 13.35 -20.19
N VAL A 154 -25.90 12.36 -19.28
CA VAL A 154 -26.19 12.60 -17.85
C VAL A 154 -25.08 13.44 -17.20
N CYS A 155 -23.83 13.14 -17.47
CA CYS A 155 -22.72 13.94 -16.93
C CYS A 155 -22.72 15.36 -17.52
N ARG A 156 -22.80 15.48 -18.86
CA ARG A 156 -22.71 16.76 -19.58
C ARG A 156 -23.91 17.69 -19.30
N LEU A 157 -25.12 17.13 -19.29
CA LEU A 157 -26.37 17.92 -19.28
C LEU A 157 -27.13 17.86 -17.95
N LEU A 158 -26.77 16.98 -17.00
CA LEU A 158 -27.33 16.99 -15.67
C LEU A 158 -26.27 17.40 -14.63
N VAL A 159 -25.23 16.59 -14.43
CA VAL A 159 -24.33 16.75 -13.27
C VAL A 159 -23.53 18.05 -13.35
N THR A 160 -22.87 18.30 -14.47
CA THR A 160 -22.06 19.53 -14.65
C THR A 160 -22.88 20.80 -14.51
N PRO A 161 -24.03 20.98 -15.22
CA PRO A 161 -24.82 22.20 -15.07
C PRO A 161 -25.53 22.30 -13.70
N LEU A 162 -25.87 21.17 -13.05
CA LEU A 162 -26.48 21.17 -11.72
C LEU A 162 -25.47 21.61 -10.65
N ILE A 163 -24.23 21.11 -10.68
CA ILE A 163 -23.17 21.58 -9.78
C ILE A 163 -22.97 23.09 -9.93
N ARG A 164 -22.89 23.59 -11.17
CA ARG A 164 -22.76 25.02 -11.45
C ARG A 164 -23.97 25.84 -11.01
N ALA A 165 -25.17 25.30 -11.13
CA ALA A 165 -26.39 25.94 -10.62
C ALA A 165 -26.42 26.00 -9.08
N LEU A 166 -26.00 24.91 -8.41
CA LEU A 166 -25.87 24.87 -6.96
C LEU A 166 -24.84 25.89 -6.45
N LYS A 167 -23.66 25.98 -7.07
CA LYS A 167 -22.67 27.03 -6.78
C LYS A 167 -23.25 28.43 -6.94
N LYS A 168 -24.03 28.66 -8.00
CA LYS A 168 -24.60 29.97 -8.28
C LYS A 168 -25.69 30.38 -7.29
N VAL A 169 -26.49 29.43 -6.80
CA VAL A 169 -27.68 29.68 -5.94
C VAL A 169 -27.33 29.58 -4.47
N CYS A 170 -26.56 28.57 -4.09
CA CYS A 170 -26.20 28.30 -2.69
C CYS A 170 -24.85 28.89 -2.28
N GLY A 171 -24.05 29.35 -3.24
CA GLY A 171 -22.67 29.74 -3.03
C GLY A 171 -21.70 28.61 -3.35
N SER A 172 -20.44 28.96 -3.63
CA SER A 172 -19.37 27.97 -3.81
C SER A 172 -18.97 27.43 -2.45
N ASP A 173 -18.85 26.11 -2.34
CA ASP A 173 -18.29 25.44 -1.18
C ASP A 173 -17.23 24.41 -1.61
N GLU A 174 -16.42 23.96 -0.67
CA GLU A 174 -15.32 23.02 -0.90
C GLU A 174 -15.80 21.71 -1.56
N TYR A 175 -16.99 21.22 -1.22
CA TYR A 175 -17.55 20.00 -1.78
C TYR A 175 -17.96 20.16 -3.25
N LEU A 176 -18.62 21.28 -3.58
CA LEU A 176 -19.04 21.56 -4.96
C LEU A 176 -17.80 21.82 -5.85
N ASP A 177 -16.76 22.49 -5.33
CA ASP A 177 -15.51 22.70 -6.03
C ASP A 177 -14.77 21.37 -6.26
N TYR A 178 -14.75 20.50 -5.25
CA TYR A 178 -14.21 19.15 -5.36
C TYR A 178 -14.93 18.33 -6.44
N LEU A 179 -16.27 18.32 -6.46
CA LEU A 179 -17.02 17.57 -7.48
C LEU A 179 -16.80 18.13 -8.91
N ASP A 180 -16.73 19.45 -9.05
CA ASP A 180 -16.50 20.13 -10.33
C ASP A 180 -15.08 19.90 -10.88
N SER A 181 -14.15 19.43 -10.04
CA SER A 181 -12.78 19.09 -10.46
C SER A 181 -12.67 17.73 -11.17
N PHE A 182 -13.71 16.88 -11.08
CA PHE A 182 -13.68 15.58 -11.76
C PHE A 182 -14.08 15.70 -13.22
N HIS A 183 -13.24 15.14 -14.11
CA HIS A 183 -13.51 15.10 -15.55
C HIS A 183 -14.76 14.29 -15.90
N TYR A 184 -14.98 13.17 -15.17
CA TYR A 184 -16.17 12.34 -15.33
C TYR A 184 -16.64 11.76 -13.99
N PRO A 185 -17.37 12.52 -13.15
CA PRO A 185 -17.75 12.10 -11.80
C PRO A 185 -18.63 10.84 -11.76
N LEU A 186 -19.38 10.55 -12.82
CA LEU A 186 -20.25 9.38 -12.95
C LEU A 186 -19.57 8.15 -13.57
N ALA A 187 -18.25 8.14 -13.80
CA ALA A 187 -17.58 6.92 -14.24
C ALA A 187 -17.83 5.78 -13.24
N GLY A 188 -18.25 4.61 -13.74
CA GLY A 188 -18.40 3.41 -12.91
C GLY A 188 -17.05 2.87 -12.43
N GLU A 189 -15.98 3.21 -13.16
CA GLU A 189 -14.63 2.73 -12.93
C GLU A 189 -13.94 3.55 -11.84
N PHE A 190 -13.59 2.88 -10.75
CA PHE A 190 -12.76 3.44 -9.69
C PHE A 190 -11.97 2.35 -8.99
N ALA A 191 -10.87 2.74 -8.38
CA ALA A 191 -10.06 1.86 -7.54
C ALA A 191 -9.77 2.50 -6.20
N MET A 192 -9.63 1.66 -5.17
CA MET A 192 -9.34 2.11 -3.82
C MET A 192 -8.53 1.08 -3.04
N GLN A 193 -7.86 1.54 -1.99
CA GLN A 193 -7.16 0.65 -1.07
C GLN A 193 -8.16 -0.12 -0.20
N HIS A 194 -7.73 -1.28 0.33
CA HIS A 194 -8.58 -2.18 1.11
C HIS A 194 -9.20 -1.50 2.35
N ASP A 195 -8.43 -0.69 3.07
CA ASP A 195 -8.90 0.02 4.25
C ASP A 195 -10.06 1.00 3.97
N VAL A 196 -10.16 1.50 2.73
CA VAL A 196 -11.25 2.38 2.32
C VAL A 196 -12.58 1.65 2.30
N ILE A 197 -12.63 0.40 1.81
CA ILE A 197 -13.89 -0.35 1.68
C ILE A 197 -14.53 -0.72 3.01
N GLU A 198 -13.76 -0.76 4.09
CA GLU A 198 -14.28 -1.01 5.44
C GLU A 198 -15.03 0.18 6.02
N ASP A 199 -14.60 1.39 5.67
CA ASP A 199 -15.03 2.64 6.30
C ASP A 199 -16.15 3.35 5.56
N ILE A 200 -16.18 3.25 4.22
CA ILE A 200 -17.12 4.02 3.41
C ILE A 200 -18.57 3.56 3.57
N ARG A 201 -19.47 4.54 3.46
CA ARG A 201 -20.90 4.34 3.38
C ARG A 201 -21.34 4.64 1.95
N ILE A 202 -21.82 3.65 1.26
CA ILE A 202 -22.27 3.81 -0.12
C ILE A 202 -23.80 3.75 -0.21
N PRO A 203 -24.42 4.52 -1.10
CA PRO A 203 -25.85 4.45 -1.34
C PRO A 203 -26.24 3.13 -2.04
N SER A 204 -27.46 2.66 -1.79
CA SER A 204 -28.00 1.47 -2.45
C SER A 204 -28.55 1.76 -3.85
N ASP A 205 -28.86 3.03 -4.15
CA ASP A 205 -29.49 3.52 -5.37
C ASP A 205 -28.45 3.91 -6.48
N TRP A 206 -28.91 4.62 -7.51
CA TRP A 206 -28.08 5.15 -8.60
C TRP A 206 -27.14 6.28 -8.20
N GLY A 207 -27.11 6.66 -6.97
CA GLY A 207 -26.18 7.63 -6.40
C GLY A 207 -24.80 7.05 -6.02
N LEU A 208 -24.51 5.80 -6.37
CA LEU A 208 -23.29 5.10 -5.94
C LEU A 208 -22.02 5.92 -6.19
N GLU A 209 -21.80 6.36 -7.42
CA GLU A 209 -20.59 7.08 -7.82
C GLU A 209 -20.46 8.42 -7.07
N MET A 210 -21.57 9.17 -6.97
CA MET A 210 -21.60 10.44 -6.23
C MET A 210 -21.44 10.22 -4.73
N GLY A 211 -22.01 9.16 -4.19
CA GLY A 211 -21.88 8.77 -2.79
C GLY A 211 -20.44 8.40 -2.44
N VAL A 212 -19.77 7.60 -3.28
CA VAL A 212 -18.37 7.26 -3.11
C VAL A 212 -17.50 8.52 -3.11
N LEU A 213 -17.68 9.43 -4.09
CA LEU A 213 -16.93 10.70 -4.13
C LEU A 213 -17.19 11.55 -2.86
N SER A 214 -18.41 11.56 -2.35
CA SER A 214 -18.77 12.28 -1.12
C SER A 214 -18.07 11.70 0.12
N GLU A 215 -17.96 10.38 0.21
CA GLU A 215 -17.23 9.71 1.31
C GLU A 215 -15.72 9.90 1.18
N MET A 216 -15.20 9.93 -0.04
CA MET A 216 -13.78 10.23 -0.27
C MET A 216 -13.44 11.65 0.21
N GLN A 217 -14.21 12.66 -0.17
CA GLN A 217 -14.01 14.05 0.28
C GLN A 217 -14.11 14.19 1.81
N ARG A 218 -15.02 13.43 2.43
CA ARG A 218 -15.20 13.46 3.87
C ARG A 218 -14.06 12.83 4.67
N ASN A 219 -13.53 11.70 4.18
CA ASN A 219 -12.66 10.84 4.98
C ASN A 219 -11.17 10.97 4.62
N TYR A 220 -10.85 11.56 3.46
CA TYR A 220 -9.49 11.59 2.93
C TYR A 220 -9.11 12.98 2.42
N ALA A 221 -7.84 13.31 2.56
CA ALA A 221 -7.31 14.55 2.00
C ALA A 221 -7.29 14.51 0.46
N THR A 222 -7.45 15.66 -0.19
CA THR A 222 -7.51 15.75 -1.67
C THR A 222 -6.25 15.23 -2.36
N ASN A 223 -5.08 15.33 -1.74
CA ASN A 223 -3.82 14.77 -2.25
C ASN A 223 -3.75 13.23 -2.17
N GLN A 224 -4.72 12.57 -1.54
CA GLN A 224 -4.87 11.11 -1.51
C GLN A 224 -5.88 10.61 -2.54
N ILE A 225 -6.43 11.50 -3.36
CA ILE A 225 -7.44 11.21 -4.39
C ILE A 225 -6.88 11.63 -5.75
N CYS A 226 -6.95 10.75 -6.75
CA CYS A 226 -6.52 11.06 -8.10
C CYS A 226 -7.56 10.67 -9.15
N GLN A 227 -7.31 11.11 -10.38
CA GLN A 227 -8.07 10.75 -11.56
C GLN A 227 -7.11 10.23 -12.62
N VAL A 228 -7.55 9.25 -13.41
CA VAL A 228 -6.76 8.67 -14.48
C VAL A 228 -7.59 8.52 -15.76
N ASP A 229 -7.01 8.88 -16.88
CA ASP A 229 -7.59 8.58 -18.21
C ASP A 229 -7.40 7.08 -18.48
N VAL A 230 -8.52 6.35 -18.46
CA VAL A 230 -8.48 4.89 -18.58
C VAL A 230 -8.59 4.40 -20.04
N ALA A 231 -9.12 5.22 -20.96
CA ALA A 231 -9.35 4.77 -22.33
C ALA A 231 -9.46 5.92 -23.33
N ASP A 232 -8.80 5.79 -24.48
CA ASP A 232 -8.90 6.73 -25.59
C ASP A 232 -10.29 6.69 -26.26
N THR A 233 -10.94 5.53 -26.22
CA THR A 233 -12.33 5.32 -26.69
C THR A 233 -13.09 4.52 -25.65
N TYR A 234 -14.29 4.99 -25.30
CA TYR A 234 -15.12 4.31 -24.30
C TYR A 234 -16.58 4.28 -24.75
N ASP A 235 -17.13 3.08 -24.86
CA ASP A 235 -18.53 2.86 -25.15
C ASP A 235 -19.10 1.73 -24.29
N HIS A 236 -20.37 1.90 -23.89
CA HIS A 236 -21.11 0.92 -23.11
C HIS A 236 -22.59 0.98 -23.53
N LYS A 237 -23.38 0.05 -23.06
CA LYS A 237 -24.82 0.00 -23.30
C LYS A 237 -25.51 1.31 -22.89
N HIS A 238 -26.22 1.94 -23.84
CA HIS A 238 -26.97 3.16 -23.57
C HIS A 238 -28.29 2.85 -22.89
N GLN A 239 -28.62 3.65 -21.87
CA GLN A 239 -29.95 3.65 -21.25
C GLN A 239 -30.88 4.55 -22.05
N ASP A 240 -32.10 4.08 -22.27
CA ASP A 240 -33.11 4.85 -22.98
C ASP A 240 -33.62 6.06 -22.16
N LEU A 241 -33.87 7.17 -22.86
CA LEU A 241 -34.54 8.32 -22.27
C LEU A 241 -36.03 8.00 -22.19
N SER A 242 -36.50 7.44 -21.06
CA SER A 242 -37.91 7.21 -20.81
C SER A 242 -38.60 8.52 -20.45
N LEU A 243 -39.33 9.11 -21.38
CA LEU A 243 -40.10 10.33 -21.15
C LEU A 243 -41.40 10.05 -20.36
N GLU A 244 -41.92 8.82 -20.42
CA GLU A 244 -43.24 8.44 -19.87
C GLU A 244 -43.14 7.75 -18.50
N ASP A 245 -42.04 7.07 -18.18
CA ASP A 245 -41.86 6.33 -16.89
C ASP A 245 -40.70 6.90 -16.07
N ARG A 246 -41.03 7.74 -15.09
CA ARG A 246 -40.07 8.37 -14.15
C ARG A 246 -39.43 7.40 -13.17
N THR A 247 -39.93 6.17 -13.08
CA THR A 247 -39.42 5.16 -12.14
C THR A 247 -38.29 4.31 -12.74
N ARG A 248 -37.93 4.53 -14.00
CA ARG A 248 -36.93 3.74 -14.75
C ARG A 248 -35.96 4.60 -15.54
N GLY A 249 -34.86 3.98 -15.99
CA GLY A 249 -33.90 4.56 -16.91
C GLY A 249 -33.26 5.85 -16.40
N LEU A 250 -32.97 6.78 -17.35
CA LEU A 250 -32.28 8.04 -17.04
C LEU A 250 -33.09 8.97 -16.13
N SER A 251 -34.43 8.88 -16.11
CA SER A 251 -35.27 9.69 -15.22
C SER A 251 -35.04 9.31 -13.75
N LYS A 252 -35.10 8.02 -13.40
CA LYS A 252 -34.79 7.57 -12.03
C LYS A 252 -33.36 7.93 -11.63
N MET A 253 -32.37 7.67 -12.51
CA MET A 253 -30.97 8.00 -12.28
C MET A 253 -30.80 9.49 -11.96
N SER A 254 -31.41 10.39 -12.72
CA SER A 254 -31.30 11.84 -12.51
C SER A 254 -31.89 12.30 -11.19
N CYS A 255 -33.04 11.72 -10.76
CA CYS A 255 -33.63 11.99 -9.45
C CYS A 255 -32.70 11.53 -8.31
N ASP A 256 -32.17 10.30 -8.38
CA ASP A 256 -31.33 9.74 -7.32
C ASP A 256 -30.01 10.49 -7.18
N ILE A 257 -29.37 10.87 -8.29
CA ILE A 257 -28.17 11.73 -8.29
C ILE A 257 -28.49 13.10 -7.66
N THR A 258 -29.58 13.73 -8.05
CA THR A 258 -29.98 15.04 -7.51
C THR A 258 -30.25 14.97 -6.01
N LYS A 259 -31.00 13.95 -5.56
CA LYS A 259 -31.24 13.70 -4.13
C LYS A 259 -29.94 13.48 -3.34
N SER A 260 -28.99 12.77 -3.92
CA SER A 260 -27.67 12.56 -3.31
C SER A 260 -26.93 13.87 -3.06
N LEU A 261 -26.94 14.79 -4.04
CA LEU A 261 -26.36 16.14 -3.89
C LEU A 261 -27.06 16.96 -2.82
N TYR A 262 -28.40 17.03 -2.82
CA TYR A 262 -29.15 17.77 -1.80
C TYR A 262 -28.89 17.26 -0.39
N ARG A 263 -28.90 15.93 -0.22
CA ARG A 263 -28.61 15.29 1.08
C ARG A 263 -27.20 15.63 1.56
N LYS A 264 -26.20 15.54 0.69
CA LYS A 264 -24.82 15.84 1.08
C LYS A 264 -24.64 17.30 1.47
N MET A 265 -25.17 18.24 0.68
CA MET A 265 -25.12 19.66 1.01
C MET A 265 -25.86 19.98 2.31
N ALA A 266 -26.99 19.32 2.57
CA ALA A 266 -27.70 19.46 3.84
C ALA A 266 -26.87 18.98 5.05
N THR A 267 -26.06 17.92 4.90
CA THR A 267 -25.12 17.49 5.96
C THR A 267 -24.00 18.51 6.23
N GLN A 268 -23.79 19.43 5.31
CA GLN A 268 -22.83 20.53 5.43
C GLN A 268 -23.48 21.84 5.90
N GLY A 269 -24.76 21.79 6.25
CA GLY A 269 -25.48 22.93 6.80
C GLY A 269 -26.27 23.74 5.79
N GLN A 270 -26.32 23.34 4.50
CA GLN A 270 -27.16 24.01 3.52
C GLN A 270 -28.64 23.74 3.81
N VAL A 271 -29.40 24.80 4.01
CA VAL A 271 -30.87 24.73 4.18
C VAL A 271 -31.52 24.87 2.80
N PHE A 272 -32.37 23.93 2.45
CA PHE A 272 -33.18 23.97 1.24
C PHE A 272 -34.61 24.32 1.57
N SER A 273 -35.21 25.16 0.73
CA SER A 273 -36.65 25.44 0.73
C SER A 273 -37.20 25.16 -0.67
N TYR A 274 -38.53 25.15 -0.79
CA TYR A 274 -39.19 24.98 -2.10
C TYR A 274 -38.78 26.08 -3.09
N GLU A 275 -38.61 27.31 -2.63
CA GLU A 275 -38.16 28.46 -3.41
C GLU A 275 -36.72 28.27 -3.87
N THR A 276 -35.83 27.77 -2.99
CA THR A 276 -34.46 27.47 -3.32
C THR A 276 -34.37 26.41 -4.43
N VAL A 277 -35.14 25.32 -4.31
CA VAL A 277 -35.18 24.24 -5.31
C VAL A 277 -35.69 24.76 -6.66
N ARG A 278 -36.72 25.60 -6.70
CA ARG A 278 -37.21 26.25 -7.92
C ARG A 278 -36.17 27.14 -8.56
N THR A 279 -35.42 27.87 -7.76
CA THR A 279 -34.35 28.77 -8.24
C THR A 279 -33.19 27.94 -8.82
N ILE A 280 -32.83 26.83 -8.18
CA ILE A 280 -31.83 25.88 -8.69
C ILE A 280 -32.27 25.31 -10.05
N LYS A 281 -33.55 24.87 -10.19
CA LYS A 281 -34.10 24.41 -11.46
C LYS A 281 -33.95 25.47 -12.56
N ALA A 282 -34.31 26.71 -12.27
CA ALA A 282 -34.25 27.80 -13.25
C ALA A 282 -32.79 28.12 -13.66
N ALA A 283 -31.87 28.17 -12.68
CA ALA A 283 -30.44 28.36 -12.93
C ALA A 283 -29.85 27.19 -13.74
N TYR A 284 -30.16 25.95 -13.35
CA TYR A 284 -29.76 24.75 -14.06
C TYR A 284 -30.21 24.78 -15.52
N TYR A 285 -31.51 25.04 -15.79
CA TYR A 285 -32.07 25.03 -17.13
C TYR A 285 -31.34 25.99 -18.05
N ARG A 286 -31.06 27.21 -17.56
CA ARG A 286 -30.31 28.20 -18.36
C ARG A 286 -28.88 27.74 -18.65
N ILE A 287 -28.16 27.26 -17.61
CA ILE A 287 -26.78 26.79 -17.77
C ILE A 287 -26.69 25.58 -18.69
N ALA A 288 -27.67 24.66 -18.62
CA ALA A 288 -27.70 23.48 -19.47
C ALA A 288 -27.94 23.83 -20.96
N LEU A 289 -28.79 24.80 -21.23
CA LEU A 289 -29.00 25.31 -22.62
C LEU A 289 -27.74 25.98 -23.16
N ASP A 290 -27.02 26.78 -22.36
CA ASP A 290 -25.77 27.39 -22.77
C ASP A 290 -24.69 26.31 -23.07
N LEU A 291 -24.67 25.23 -22.30
CA LEU A 291 -23.77 24.08 -22.52
C LEU A 291 -24.14 23.30 -23.79
N ILE A 292 -25.43 23.17 -24.16
CA ILE A 292 -25.83 22.54 -25.44
C ILE A 292 -25.19 23.29 -26.62
N GLU A 293 -25.19 24.64 -26.61
CA GLU A 293 -24.56 25.42 -27.67
C GLU A 293 -23.03 25.21 -27.71
N SER A 294 -22.38 25.16 -26.52
CA SER A 294 -20.96 24.88 -26.44
C SER A 294 -20.63 23.49 -26.98
N TYR A 295 -21.35 22.44 -26.57
CA TYR A 295 -21.12 21.08 -27.03
C TYR A 295 -21.44 20.89 -28.52
N ASN A 296 -22.42 21.62 -29.06
CA ASN A 296 -22.67 21.63 -30.50
C ASN A 296 -21.47 22.17 -31.27
N SER A 297 -20.85 23.24 -30.76
CA SER A 297 -19.63 23.81 -31.36
C SER A 297 -18.46 22.85 -31.26
N ASP A 298 -18.26 22.25 -30.08
CA ASP A 298 -17.21 21.25 -29.83
C ASP A 298 -17.37 20.03 -30.75
N ALA A 299 -18.59 19.54 -30.91
CA ALA A 299 -18.88 18.43 -31.82
C ALA A 299 -18.57 18.80 -33.28
N ALA A 300 -18.93 19.99 -33.73
CA ALA A 300 -18.61 20.45 -35.07
C ALA A 300 -17.11 20.55 -35.33
N ILE A 301 -16.34 21.09 -34.37
CA ILE A 301 -14.86 21.19 -34.44
C ILE A 301 -14.22 19.82 -34.55
N ASN A 302 -14.75 18.83 -33.84
CA ASN A 302 -14.20 17.47 -33.78
C ASN A 302 -14.83 16.50 -34.80
N GLY A 303 -15.68 17.00 -35.70
CA GLY A 303 -16.34 16.18 -36.75
C GLY A 303 -17.32 15.13 -36.19
N LEU A 304 -17.91 15.39 -35.01
CA LEU A 304 -18.86 14.52 -34.34
C LEU A 304 -20.30 14.86 -34.65
N LYS A 305 -21.15 13.87 -34.64
CA LYS A 305 -22.61 14.05 -34.74
C LYS A 305 -23.17 14.56 -33.41
N TYR A 306 -24.05 15.56 -33.47
CA TYR A 306 -24.72 16.15 -32.32
C TYR A 306 -26.14 16.55 -32.65
N ASP A 307 -27.12 16.06 -31.89
CA ASP A 307 -28.54 16.38 -32.10
C ASP A 307 -29.04 17.33 -30.98
N ARG A 308 -29.05 18.62 -31.30
CA ARG A 308 -29.48 19.70 -30.38
C ARG A 308 -30.90 19.51 -29.86
N HIS A 309 -31.82 18.97 -30.69
CA HIS A 309 -33.20 18.79 -30.29
C HIS A 309 -33.35 17.70 -29.25
N THR A 310 -32.74 16.54 -29.49
CA THR A 310 -32.72 15.43 -28.53
C THR A 310 -32.04 15.82 -27.23
N GLU A 311 -30.97 16.58 -27.28
CA GLU A 311 -30.26 17.06 -26.07
C GLU A 311 -31.10 18.10 -25.31
N GLY A 312 -31.83 18.99 -26.00
CA GLY A 312 -32.77 19.94 -25.40
C GLY A 312 -33.91 19.25 -24.69
N SER A 313 -34.52 18.24 -25.32
CA SER A 313 -35.59 17.44 -24.68
C SER A 313 -35.08 16.72 -23.42
N ALA A 314 -33.84 16.24 -23.42
CA ALA A 314 -33.25 15.65 -22.22
C ALA A 314 -33.08 16.67 -21.08
N VAL A 315 -32.67 17.91 -21.39
CA VAL A 315 -32.54 18.98 -20.38
C VAL A 315 -33.91 19.33 -19.78
N GLU A 316 -34.99 19.31 -20.55
CA GLU A 316 -36.35 19.52 -20.01
C GLU A 316 -36.73 18.45 -19.01
N VAL A 317 -36.49 17.17 -19.31
CA VAL A 317 -36.75 16.06 -18.40
C VAL A 317 -35.89 16.17 -17.11
N PHE A 318 -34.62 16.48 -17.25
CA PHE A 318 -33.73 16.65 -16.09
C PHE A 318 -34.15 17.83 -15.22
N ALA A 319 -34.61 18.94 -15.82
CA ALA A 319 -35.10 20.08 -15.06
C ALA A 319 -36.34 19.74 -14.20
N GLU A 320 -37.26 18.93 -14.76
CA GLU A 320 -38.39 18.42 -14.00
C GLU A 320 -38.00 17.45 -12.88
N ASN A 321 -37.03 16.57 -13.17
CA ASN A 321 -36.54 15.62 -12.18
C ASN A 321 -35.76 16.30 -11.05
N ILE A 322 -35.05 17.40 -11.30
CA ILE A 322 -34.42 18.23 -10.26
C ILE A 322 -35.48 18.80 -9.31
N LEU A 323 -36.60 19.30 -9.85
CA LEU A 323 -37.71 19.81 -9.02
C LEU A 323 -38.32 18.68 -8.21
N SER A 324 -38.69 17.58 -8.85
CA SER A 324 -39.31 16.42 -8.18
C SER A 324 -38.40 15.83 -7.09
N ALA A 325 -37.10 15.72 -7.36
CA ALA A 325 -36.14 15.29 -6.35
C ALA A 325 -36.07 16.23 -5.14
N GLY A 326 -36.19 17.54 -5.37
CA GLY A 326 -36.25 18.52 -4.30
C GLY A 326 -37.54 18.45 -3.49
N GLU A 327 -38.70 18.24 -4.15
CA GLU A 327 -39.99 18.03 -3.48
C GLU A 327 -39.96 16.76 -2.62
N GLU A 328 -39.44 15.66 -3.13
CA GLU A 328 -39.24 14.42 -2.35
C GLU A 328 -38.32 14.62 -1.15
N PHE A 329 -37.25 15.38 -1.35
CA PHE A 329 -36.25 15.67 -0.29
C PHE A 329 -36.86 16.51 0.81
N LEU A 330 -37.75 17.46 0.50
CA LEU A 330 -38.43 18.34 1.45
C LEU A 330 -39.65 17.68 2.11
N ASP A 331 -40.17 16.57 1.60
CA ASP A 331 -41.30 15.84 2.18
C ASP A 331 -40.86 15.12 3.48
N PRO A 332 -41.43 15.52 4.66
CA PRO A 332 -41.09 14.90 5.93
C PRO A 332 -41.35 13.39 5.99
N SER A 333 -42.31 12.89 5.23
CA SER A 333 -42.66 11.46 5.21
C SER A 333 -41.63 10.61 4.45
N LYS A 334 -40.87 11.22 3.52
CA LYS A 334 -39.84 10.58 2.68
C LYS A 334 -38.41 10.92 3.11
N SER A 335 -38.23 12.01 3.87
CA SER A 335 -36.91 12.48 4.31
C SER A 335 -36.21 11.55 5.29
N MET A 336 -36.91 10.61 5.91
CA MET A 336 -36.40 9.62 6.85
C MET A 336 -35.65 8.46 6.17
N ASP A 337 -35.77 8.33 4.85
CA ASP A 337 -35.06 7.29 4.12
C ASP A 337 -33.60 7.67 3.87
N VAL A 338 -32.71 7.07 4.64
CA VAL A 338 -31.26 7.17 4.45
C VAL A 338 -30.83 6.08 3.48
N PRO A 339 -30.47 6.41 2.23
CA PRO A 339 -30.09 5.39 1.25
C PRO A 339 -28.69 4.82 1.49
N PHE A 340 -27.92 5.42 2.41
CA PHE A 340 -26.57 4.96 2.73
C PHE A 340 -26.60 3.69 3.55
N MET A 341 -26.00 2.66 3.01
CA MET A 341 -25.75 1.42 3.73
C MET A 341 -24.71 1.64 4.84
N PRO A 342 -24.75 0.90 5.95
CA PRO A 342 -23.77 1.04 7.01
C PRO A 342 -22.38 0.65 6.49
N SER A 343 -21.32 1.25 7.05
CA SER A 343 -19.96 0.77 6.83
C SER A 343 -19.79 -0.65 7.36
N TRP A 344 -18.92 -1.43 6.77
CA TRP A 344 -18.66 -2.80 7.22
C TRP A 344 -18.12 -2.85 8.65
N LYS A 345 -17.36 -1.85 9.11
CA LYS A 345 -16.97 -1.74 10.53
C LYS A 345 -18.16 -1.70 11.47
N ARG A 346 -19.24 -0.97 11.12
CA ARG A 346 -20.46 -0.95 11.91
C ARG A 346 -21.19 -2.29 11.89
N VAL A 347 -21.23 -2.94 10.74
CA VAL A 347 -21.87 -4.27 10.59
C VAL A 347 -21.15 -5.31 11.42
N ILE A 348 -19.82 -5.36 11.33
CA ILE A 348 -18.96 -6.28 12.11
C ILE A 348 -19.14 -6.05 13.61
N SER A 349 -19.21 -4.79 14.04
CA SER A 349 -19.44 -4.46 15.47
C SER A 349 -20.81 -4.96 15.98
N ALA A 350 -21.83 -5.01 15.13
CA ALA A 350 -23.18 -5.47 15.49
C ALA A 350 -23.36 -6.99 15.35
N VAL A 351 -22.63 -7.61 14.42
CA VAL A 351 -22.68 -9.04 14.11
C VAL A 351 -21.23 -9.52 13.88
N PRO A 352 -20.49 -9.87 14.95
CA PRO A 352 -19.05 -10.14 14.85
C PRO A 352 -18.65 -11.28 13.90
N ASP A 353 -19.51 -12.27 13.67
CA ASP A 353 -19.29 -13.41 12.79
C ASP A 353 -19.81 -13.21 11.35
N ILE A 354 -20.26 -12.00 10.99
CA ILE A 354 -20.90 -11.73 9.70
C ILE A 354 -20.00 -12.02 8.51
N LEU A 355 -18.72 -11.68 8.61
CA LEU A 355 -17.74 -11.92 7.54
C LEU A 355 -17.54 -13.42 7.31
N HIS A 356 -17.48 -14.20 8.38
CA HIS A 356 -17.40 -15.65 8.27
C HIS A 356 -18.69 -16.23 7.62
N ARG A 357 -19.86 -15.79 8.05
CA ARG A 357 -21.14 -16.20 7.45
C ARG A 357 -21.22 -15.88 5.97
N LEU A 358 -20.81 -14.66 5.58
CA LEU A 358 -20.82 -14.23 4.19
C LEU A 358 -19.89 -15.09 3.34
N ARG A 359 -18.68 -15.37 3.82
CA ARG A 359 -17.73 -16.24 3.13
C ARG A 359 -18.28 -17.66 2.97
N VAL A 360 -18.79 -18.24 4.06
CA VAL A 360 -19.37 -19.60 4.03
C VAL A 360 -20.56 -19.69 3.07
N ALA A 361 -21.45 -18.68 3.08
CA ALA A 361 -22.61 -18.64 2.18
C ALA A 361 -22.18 -18.69 0.69
N VAL A 362 -21.17 -17.92 0.30
CA VAL A 362 -20.67 -17.89 -1.08
C VAL A 362 -19.96 -19.22 -1.44
N GLU A 363 -19.16 -19.77 -0.52
CA GLU A 363 -18.44 -21.03 -0.72
C GLU A 363 -19.41 -22.21 -0.84
N GLU A 364 -20.46 -22.28 0.02
CA GLU A 364 -21.47 -23.31 -0.02
C GLU A 364 -22.36 -23.23 -1.26
N ASP A 365 -22.76 -22.02 -1.68
CA ASP A 365 -23.50 -21.85 -2.94
C ASP A 365 -22.67 -22.37 -4.12
N ARG A 366 -21.39 -22.05 -4.17
CA ARG A 366 -20.48 -22.56 -5.20
C ARG A 366 -20.36 -24.09 -5.17
N LEU A 367 -20.25 -24.69 -4.00
CA LEU A 367 -20.12 -26.15 -3.85
C LEU A 367 -21.42 -26.87 -4.23
N GLU A 368 -22.56 -26.34 -3.84
CA GLU A 368 -23.86 -26.97 -4.09
C GLU A 368 -24.28 -26.87 -5.56
N PHE A 369 -24.06 -25.73 -6.18
CA PHE A 369 -24.54 -25.45 -7.53
C PHE A 369 -23.47 -25.55 -8.62
N GLY A 370 -22.19 -25.60 -8.24
CA GLY A 370 -21.04 -25.70 -9.15
C GLY A 370 -20.44 -27.09 -9.29
N SER A 371 -20.96 -28.09 -8.60
CA SER A 371 -20.37 -29.46 -8.48
C SER A 371 -20.28 -30.27 -9.78
N GLU A 372 -20.98 -29.88 -10.83
CA GLU A 372 -20.91 -30.53 -12.17
C GLU A 372 -19.88 -29.84 -13.10
N ILE A 373 -19.31 -28.69 -12.70
CA ILE A 373 -18.34 -27.98 -13.51
C ILE A 373 -16.98 -28.58 -13.25
N VAL A 374 -16.49 -29.38 -14.18
CA VAL A 374 -15.10 -29.84 -14.21
C VAL A 374 -14.23 -28.60 -14.44
N LEU A 375 -13.76 -27.98 -13.36
CA LEU A 375 -12.72 -26.98 -13.41
C LEU A 375 -11.54 -27.61 -14.15
N ASN A 376 -11.20 -27.06 -15.32
CA ASN A 376 -10.10 -27.57 -16.13
C ASN A 376 -8.80 -27.47 -15.30
N PRO A 377 -8.22 -28.59 -14.81
CA PRO A 377 -7.08 -28.55 -13.89
C PRO A 377 -5.83 -27.95 -14.51
N SER A 378 -5.80 -27.82 -15.83
CA SER A 378 -4.66 -27.27 -16.59
C SER A 378 -4.62 -25.74 -16.64
N LEU A 379 -5.66 -25.05 -16.15
CA LEU A 379 -5.71 -23.58 -16.06
C LEU A 379 -5.56 -23.06 -14.62
N HIS A 380 -5.19 -23.94 -13.67
CA HIS A 380 -4.68 -23.44 -12.42
C HIS A 380 -3.43 -22.58 -12.69
N THR A 381 -3.58 -21.27 -12.70
CA THR A 381 -2.51 -20.43 -12.16
C THR A 381 -2.36 -20.91 -10.72
N LYS A 382 -1.51 -21.92 -10.51
CA LYS A 382 -0.95 -22.21 -9.19
C LYS A 382 -0.59 -20.86 -8.64
N ALA A 383 -1.11 -20.46 -7.47
CA ALA A 383 -0.49 -19.38 -6.71
C ALA A 383 1.00 -19.60 -6.91
N LYS A 384 1.72 -18.62 -7.51
CA LYS A 384 3.11 -18.83 -7.96
C LYS A 384 3.81 -19.56 -6.83
N GLY A 385 4.28 -20.79 -7.06
CA GLY A 385 4.88 -21.61 -6.00
C GLY A 385 5.98 -20.79 -5.36
N PHE A 386 6.35 -21.05 -4.14
CA PHE A 386 7.38 -20.28 -3.44
C PHE A 386 8.61 -20.09 -4.33
N ARG A 387 9.07 -21.16 -4.99
CA ARG A 387 10.15 -21.13 -5.98
C ARG A 387 9.93 -20.09 -7.09
N GLN A 388 8.72 -20.00 -7.66
CA GLN A 388 8.44 -19.03 -8.73
C GLN A 388 8.47 -17.57 -8.23
N ARG A 389 8.12 -17.32 -6.97
CA ARG A 389 8.25 -15.98 -6.36
C ARG A 389 9.71 -15.63 -6.11
N VAL A 390 10.53 -16.58 -5.65
CA VAL A 390 11.98 -16.41 -5.51
C VAL A 390 12.59 -16.14 -6.88
N ALA A 391 12.28 -16.96 -7.90
CA ALA A 391 12.78 -16.79 -9.28
C ALA A 391 12.42 -15.42 -9.87
N PHE A 392 11.24 -14.89 -9.55
CA PHE A 392 10.86 -13.54 -9.98
C PHE A 392 11.83 -12.49 -9.44
N HIS A 393 12.11 -12.49 -8.13
CA HIS A 393 13.04 -11.53 -7.54
C HIS A 393 14.49 -11.75 -8.00
N VAL A 394 14.92 -12.99 -8.17
CA VAL A 394 16.25 -13.33 -8.74
C VAL A 394 16.40 -12.73 -10.14
N LYS A 395 15.39 -12.87 -10.99
CA LYS A 395 15.38 -12.26 -12.32
C LYS A 395 15.44 -10.72 -12.28
N GLU A 396 14.68 -10.07 -11.38
CA GLU A 396 14.71 -8.61 -11.23
C GLU A 396 16.06 -8.08 -10.70
N ILE A 397 16.79 -8.89 -9.94
CA ILE A 397 18.12 -8.53 -9.39
C ILE A 397 19.23 -8.78 -10.41
N TYR A 398 19.26 -9.99 -10.99
CA TYR A 398 20.41 -10.48 -11.78
C TYR A 398 20.15 -10.54 -13.30
N GLY A 399 18.92 -10.29 -13.77
CA GLY A 399 18.54 -10.43 -15.18
C GLY A 399 18.07 -11.85 -15.53
N ASP A 400 18.07 -12.16 -16.83
CA ASP A 400 17.53 -13.43 -17.34
C ASP A 400 18.54 -14.62 -17.29
N GLU A 401 19.81 -14.37 -17.04
CA GLU A 401 20.84 -15.40 -17.01
C GLU A 401 20.83 -16.16 -15.67
N ASP A 402 20.98 -17.48 -15.72
CA ASP A 402 21.15 -18.39 -14.55
C ASP A 402 20.02 -18.31 -13.47
N VAL A 403 18.86 -17.74 -13.80
CA VAL A 403 17.75 -17.55 -12.84
C VAL A 403 17.33 -18.85 -12.15
N ASP A 404 17.23 -19.94 -12.90
CA ASP A 404 16.81 -21.22 -12.32
C ASP A 404 17.88 -21.81 -11.40
N GLU A 405 19.17 -21.73 -11.76
CA GLU A 405 20.29 -22.21 -10.95
C GLU A 405 20.40 -21.41 -9.63
N ILE A 406 20.45 -20.09 -9.71
CA ILE A 406 20.47 -19.22 -8.51
C ILE A 406 19.23 -19.45 -7.63
N THR A 407 18.06 -19.65 -8.23
CA THR A 407 16.82 -19.93 -7.48
C THR A 407 16.93 -21.25 -6.73
N ASP A 408 17.41 -22.31 -7.36
CA ASP A 408 17.53 -23.63 -6.74
C ASP A 408 18.58 -23.61 -5.61
N GLU A 409 19.70 -22.93 -5.79
CA GLU A 409 20.70 -22.71 -4.74
C GLU A 409 20.16 -21.89 -3.56
N LEU A 410 19.34 -20.85 -3.80
CA LEU A 410 18.67 -20.08 -2.74
C LEU A 410 17.65 -20.95 -1.97
N MET A 411 16.89 -21.78 -2.65
CA MET A 411 15.97 -22.73 -2.03
C MET A 411 16.70 -23.73 -1.14
N GLU A 412 17.85 -24.23 -1.58
CA GLU A 412 18.72 -25.13 -0.81
C GLU A 412 19.33 -24.39 0.40
N ALA A 413 19.90 -23.18 0.20
CA ALA A 413 20.46 -22.37 1.27
C ALA A 413 19.43 -22.07 2.37
N ALA A 414 18.18 -21.79 1.99
CA ALA A 414 17.06 -21.58 2.90
C ALA A 414 16.46 -22.89 3.47
N ASN A 415 16.87 -24.07 2.98
CA ASN A 415 16.28 -25.38 3.31
C ASN A 415 14.76 -25.41 3.08
N MET A 416 14.29 -24.92 1.95
CA MET A 416 12.87 -24.76 1.64
C MET A 416 12.41 -25.69 0.51
N SER A 417 11.16 -26.17 0.62
CA SER A 417 10.55 -26.97 -0.43
C SER A 417 9.83 -26.10 -1.47
N GLU A 418 9.69 -26.59 -2.72
CA GLU A 418 8.95 -25.92 -3.79
C GLU A 418 7.48 -25.59 -3.44
N HIS A 419 6.93 -26.30 -2.47
CA HIS A 419 5.51 -26.22 -2.07
C HIS A 419 5.28 -25.42 -0.78
N ALA A 420 6.27 -24.63 -0.33
CA ALA A 420 6.06 -23.75 0.81
C ALA A 420 4.86 -22.83 0.54
N SER A 421 3.85 -22.91 1.38
CA SER A 421 2.67 -22.03 1.30
C SER A 421 3.07 -20.61 1.66
N PRO A 422 2.49 -19.59 1.00
CA PRO A 422 2.68 -18.23 1.48
C PRO A 422 2.22 -18.15 2.94
N PRO A 423 2.95 -17.41 3.80
CA PRO A 423 2.51 -17.19 5.17
C PRO A 423 1.09 -16.65 5.16
N ALA A 424 0.26 -17.09 6.08
CA ALA A 424 -1.07 -16.54 6.28
C ALA A 424 -0.95 -15.02 6.46
N LEU A 425 -1.88 -14.25 5.86
CA LEU A 425 -1.93 -12.80 6.03
C LEU A 425 -1.89 -12.48 7.53
N ALA A 426 -0.92 -11.65 7.89
CA ALA A 426 -0.45 -11.51 9.24
C ALA A 426 -1.55 -11.11 10.23
N ILE A 427 -1.74 -11.91 11.24
CA ILE A 427 -2.10 -11.46 12.58
C ILE A 427 -1.10 -10.37 12.96
N SER A 428 -1.54 -9.28 13.59
CA SER A 428 -0.64 -8.22 14.05
C SER A 428 0.53 -8.85 14.81
N LYS A 429 1.75 -8.60 14.32
CA LYS A 429 3.00 -9.14 14.91
C LYS A 429 3.46 -8.30 16.10
N TRP A 430 2.81 -7.20 16.38
CA TRP A 430 3.06 -6.25 17.49
C TRP A 430 1.79 -5.48 17.85
N ASP A 431 1.78 -4.91 19.03
CA ASP A 431 0.76 -3.97 19.51
C ASP A 431 1.36 -2.83 20.35
N GLN A 432 0.53 -2.03 20.99
CA GLN A 432 0.96 -0.88 21.80
C GLN A 432 1.68 -1.26 23.10
N SER A 433 1.68 -2.52 23.49
CA SER A 433 2.41 -3.01 24.68
C SER A 433 3.86 -3.40 24.37
N ASP A 434 4.24 -3.44 23.09
CA ASP A 434 5.59 -3.81 22.69
C ASP A 434 6.58 -2.68 22.94
N VAL A 435 7.52 -2.98 23.83
CA VAL A 435 8.63 -2.10 24.19
C VAL A 435 9.94 -2.87 24.09
N MET A 436 10.82 -2.39 23.23
CA MET A 436 12.12 -3.01 22.95
C MET A 436 13.24 -2.26 23.66
N MET A 437 14.02 -2.95 24.50
CA MET A 437 15.24 -2.40 25.07
C MET A 437 16.40 -2.57 24.09
N VAL A 438 17.16 -1.51 23.83
CA VAL A 438 18.41 -1.57 23.03
C VAL A 438 19.60 -1.60 23.98
N THR A 439 20.52 -2.56 23.80
CA THR A 439 21.68 -2.71 24.68
C THR A 439 22.81 -3.46 23.98
N TYR A 440 24.05 -3.21 24.40
CA TYR A 440 25.17 -4.11 24.09
C TYR A 440 25.12 -5.35 24.98
N GLY A 441 25.63 -6.47 24.48
CA GLY A 441 25.62 -7.75 25.19
C GLY A 441 26.44 -7.74 26.50
N ASP A 442 27.36 -6.78 26.63
CA ASP A 442 28.25 -6.60 27.78
C ASP A 442 27.90 -5.42 28.70
N SER A 443 26.73 -4.82 28.53
CA SER A 443 26.28 -3.69 29.37
C SER A 443 26.15 -4.07 30.86
N ILE A 444 25.97 -5.35 31.17
CA ILE A 444 25.92 -5.86 32.55
C ILE A 444 26.97 -6.97 32.69
N LYS A 445 27.96 -6.72 33.54
CA LYS A 445 29.08 -7.64 33.78
C LYS A 445 29.11 -8.14 35.20
N LYS A 446 29.46 -9.40 35.35
CA LYS A 446 29.76 -10.01 36.66
C LYS A 446 30.95 -10.91 36.49
N GLU A 447 31.92 -10.77 37.38
CA GLU A 447 33.16 -11.56 37.36
C GLU A 447 32.87 -13.07 37.32
N GLY A 448 33.51 -13.75 36.36
CA GLY A 448 33.40 -15.20 36.20
C GLY A 448 32.08 -15.68 35.56
N ARG A 449 31.26 -14.78 34.98
CA ARG A 449 30.01 -15.15 34.28
C ARG A 449 29.92 -14.50 32.92
N PRO A 450 29.31 -15.18 31.89
CA PRO A 450 29.05 -14.58 30.60
C PRO A 450 28.13 -13.37 30.75
N PRO A 451 28.44 -12.21 30.14
CA PRO A 451 27.64 -11.00 30.21
C PRO A 451 26.18 -11.19 29.72
N LEU A 452 25.96 -11.93 28.64
CA LEU A 452 24.61 -12.21 28.12
C LEU A 452 23.74 -12.95 29.15
N ARG A 453 24.32 -13.83 29.95
CA ARG A 453 23.58 -14.52 31.01
C ARG A 453 23.20 -13.57 32.14
N GLU A 454 24.07 -12.63 32.51
CA GLU A 454 23.76 -11.62 33.50
C GLU A 454 22.74 -10.59 32.97
N LEU A 455 22.81 -10.26 31.70
CA LEU A 455 21.78 -9.46 31.04
C LEU A 455 20.40 -10.14 31.11
N ASN A 456 20.32 -11.44 30.80
CA ASN A 456 19.07 -12.22 30.92
C ASN A 456 18.56 -12.21 32.38
N ASN A 457 19.43 -12.47 33.37
CA ASN A 457 19.06 -12.42 34.77
C ASN A 457 18.49 -11.06 35.21
N PHE A 458 19.10 -9.98 34.74
CA PHE A 458 18.62 -8.61 34.98
C PHE A 458 17.26 -8.38 34.34
N MET A 459 17.11 -8.71 33.08
CA MET A 459 15.84 -8.50 32.34
C MET A 459 14.70 -9.29 32.97
N VAL A 460 14.89 -10.56 33.26
CA VAL A 460 13.85 -11.40 33.88
C VAL A 460 13.47 -10.88 35.28
N SER A 461 14.46 -10.45 36.08
CA SER A 461 14.18 -10.01 37.45
C SER A 461 13.62 -8.59 37.54
N GLN A 462 13.98 -7.68 36.63
CA GLN A 462 13.65 -6.26 36.74
C GLN A 462 12.69 -5.76 35.67
N LEU A 463 12.69 -6.34 34.45
CA LEU A 463 12.04 -5.76 33.28
C LEU A 463 10.95 -6.64 32.68
N LYS A 464 10.74 -7.87 33.11
CA LYS A 464 9.80 -8.84 32.52
C LYS A 464 8.36 -8.31 32.33
N ASN A 465 7.91 -7.37 33.15
CA ASN A 465 6.57 -6.81 33.09
C ASN A 465 6.52 -5.44 32.41
N THR A 466 7.64 -4.91 31.91
CA THR A 466 7.76 -3.58 31.34
C THR A 466 8.35 -3.57 29.93
N MET A 467 9.13 -4.60 29.58
CA MET A 467 9.72 -4.78 28.25
C MET A 467 9.22 -6.07 27.65
N SER A 468 8.86 -6.04 26.35
CA SER A 468 8.45 -7.22 25.58
C SER A 468 9.62 -7.84 24.83
N GLY A 469 10.68 -7.07 24.55
CA GLY A 469 11.81 -7.53 23.78
C GLY A 469 13.13 -6.81 24.08
N VAL A 470 14.20 -7.33 23.50
CA VAL A 470 15.54 -6.78 23.57
C VAL A 470 16.23 -6.79 22.23
N HIS A 471 16.74 -5.66 21.82
CA HIS A 471 17.69 -5.52 20.73
C HIS A 471 19.10 -5.62 21.31
N ILE A 472 19.75 -6.73 21.04
CA ILE A 472 21.16 -6.91 21.38
C ILE A 472 21.97 -6.44 20.17
N LEU A 473 22.68 -5.32 20.33
CA LEU A 473 23.60 -4.79 19.32
C LEU A 473 24.64 -5.85 18.96
N PRO A 474 25.36 -5.75 17.82
CA PRO A 474 26.07 -6.88 17.24
C PRO A 474 26.87 -7.68 18.24
N PHE A 475 26.50 -8.94 18.42
CA PHE A 475 27.08 -9.85 19.41
C PHE A 475 28.04 -10.88 18.82
N ASN A 476 28.31 -10.77 17.52
CA ASN A 476 29.25 -11.62 16.82
C ASN A 476 30.72 -11.19 17.10
N PRO A 477 31.72 -12.03 16.84
CA PRO A 477 33.13 -11.60 16.80
C PRO A 477 33.34 -10.47 15.82
N TYR A 478 34.01 -9.41 16.23
CA TYR A 478 34.24 -8.21 15.43
C TYR A 478 35.64 -7.65 15.61
N SER A 479 36.08 -6.78 14.70
CA SER A 479 37.39 -6.12 14.73
C SER A 479 37.32 -4.65 15.14
N SER A 480 36.24 -3.95 14.82
CA SER A 480 36.06 -2.52 15.08
C SER A 480 34.60 -2.12 15.09
N ASP A 481 34.33 -0.81 15.32
CA ASP A 481 33.04 -0.17 15.27
C ASP A 481 32.00 -0.83 16.18
N ASP A 482 32.42 -1.16 17.40
CA ASP A 482 31.58 -1.73 18.49
C ASP A 482 30.68 -2.91 18.07
N GLY A 483 31.16 -3.73 17.12
CA GLY A 483 30.45 -4.90 16.62
C GLY A 483 30.01 -4.81 15.16
N PHE A 484 29.94 -3.62 14.58
CA PHE A 484 29.49 -3.43 13.19
C PHE A 484 30.56 -3.76 12.12
N SER A 485 31.74 -4.25 12.50
CA SER A 485 32.75 -4.83 11.62
C SER A 485 32.88 -6.33 11.91
N VAL A 486 31.94 -7.13 11.39
CA VAL A 486 31.76 -8.55 11.74
C VAL A 486 32.86 -9.41 11.15
N ILE A 487 33.51 -10.23 11.98
CA ILE A 487 34.53 -11.24 11.58
C ILE A 487 33.85 -12.56 11.20
N ASP A 488 32.89 -13.01 11.99
CA ASP A 488 32.20 -14.29 11.83
C ASP A 488 30.73 -14.17 12.26
N TYR A 489 29.81 -14.31 11.31
CA TYR A 489 28.36 -14.22 11.55
C TYR A 489 27.78 -15.48 12.24
N THR A 490 28.50 -16.59 12.22
CA THR A 490 27.96 -17.89 12.65
C THR A 490 28.15 -18.15 14.15
N THR A 491 28.97 -17.37 14.84
CA THR A 491 29.31 -17.54 16.24
C THR A 491 28.96 -16.31 17.06
N VAL A 492 28.66 -16.51 18.35
CA VAL A 492 28.57 -15.43 19.33
C VAL A 492 29.99 -15.11 19.80
N ASN A 493 30.31 -13.85 20.04
CA ASN A 493 31.59 -13.45 20.63
C ASN A 493 31.80 -14.17 21.99
N PRO A 494 32.88 -14.97 22.13
CA PRO A 494 33.14 -15.75 23.34
C PRO A 494 33.23 -14.92 24.60
N GLU A 495 33.57 -13.64 24.52
CA GLU A 495 33.61 -12.71 25.65
C GLU A 495 32.20 -12.35 26.15
N LEU A 496 31.18 -12.46 25.31
CA LEU A 496 29.77 -12.19 25.65
C LEU A 496 29.04 -13.42 26.16
N GLY A 497 29.28 -14.59 25.54
CA GLY A 497 28.58 -15.84 25.86
C GLY A 497 28.50 -16.78 24.67
N SER A 498 27.37 -17.42 24.51
CA SER A 498 27.12 -18.43 23.48
C SER A 498 25.69 -18.30 22.88
N TRP A 499 25.39 -19.06 21.85
CA TRP A 499 24.04 -19.18 21.32
C TRP A 499 23.02 -19.68 22.36
N ASP A 500 23.43 -20.53 23.30
CA ASP A 500 22.57 -20.97 24.42
C ASP A 500 22.10 -19.79 25.28
N ASP A 501 22.96 -18.78 25.49
CA ASP A 501 22.61 -17.59 26.27
C ASP A 501 21.63 -16.68 25.48
N ILE A 502 21.76 -16.57 24.15
CA ILE A 502 20.80 -15.88 23.25
C ILE A 502 19.45 -16.62 23.25
N THR A 503 19.47 -17.95 23.07
CA THR A 503 18.24 -18.78 23.06
C THR A 503 17.52 -18.70 24.42
N ALA A 504 18.26 -18.65 25.53
CA ALA A 504 17.67 -18.46 26.85
C ALA A 504 16.98 -17.10 27.01
N LEU A 505 17.55 -16.03 26.45
CA LEU A 505 16.87 -14.72 26.35
C LEU A 505 15.60 -14.81 25.45
N GLY A 506 15.69 -15.48 24.33
CA GLY A 506 14.58 -15.67 23.37
C GLY A 506 13.39 -16.46 23.95
N SER A 507 13.60 -17.26 24.99
CA SER A 507 12.50 -17.96 25.68
C SER A 507 11.64 -17.04 26.56
N GLU A 508 12.12 -15.86 26.92
CA GLU A 508 11.45 -14.92 27.83
C GLU A 508 11.09 -13.59 27.16
N PHE A 509 11.82 -13.18 26.12
CA PHE A 509 11.68 -11.91 25.42
C PHE A 509 11.81 -12.10 23.91
N SER A 510 11.20 -11.21 23.14
CA SER A 510 11.47 -11.13 21.70
C SER A 510 12.89 -10.60 21.48
N VAL A 511 13.76 -11.38 20.82
CA VAL A 511 15.15 -10.97 20.56
C VAL A 511 15.27 -10.38 19.18
N MET A 512 15.85 -9.17 19.11
CA MET A 512 16.26 -8.51 17.87
C MET A 512 17.78 -8.59 17.71
N ALA A 513 18.22 -8.97 16.52
CA ALA A 513 19.62 -8.98 16.11
C ALA A 513 19.86 -8.10 14.90
N ASP A 514 21.07 -7.53 14.83
CA ASP A 514 21.56 -6.85 13.64
C ASP A 514 21.99 -7.84 12.56
N LEU A 515 21.55 -7.59 11.33
CA LEU A 515 22.11 -8.18 10.11
C LEU A 515 22.98 -7.12 9.42
N VAL A 516 24.27 -7.12 9.75
CA VAL A 516 25.27 -6.24 9.14
C VAL A 516 25.66 -6.85 7.80
N ILE A 517 24.84 -6.62 6.80
CA ILE A 517 24.97 -7.31 5.48
C ILE A 517 25.46 -6.41 4.35
N ASN A 518 25.69 -5.13 4.60
CA ASN A 518 26.35 -4.27 3.60
C ASN A 518 27.85 -4.53 3.52
N HIS A 519 28.52 -4.85 4.62
CA HIS A 519 29.97 -4.98 4.73
C HIS A 519 30.36 -6.01 5.80
N CYS A 520 31.62 -6.41 5.82
CA CYS A 520 32.18 -7.18 6.92
C CYS A 520 33.63 -6.75 7.19
N SER A 521 34.22 -7.29 8.27
CA SER A 521 35.59 -7.01 8.68
C SER A 521 36.63 -7.52 7.67
N ARG A 522 37.72 -6.77 7.54
CA ARG A 522 38.93 -7.26 6.84
C ARG A 522 39.57 -8.50 7.49
N GLU A 523 39.25 -8.74 8.77
CA GLU A 523 39.71 -9.94 9.47
C GLU A 523 38.83 -11.17 9.21
N SER A 524 37.68 -11.02 8.54
CA SER A 524 36.80 -12.13 8.20
C SER A 524 37.50 -13.19 7.35
N LEU A 525 37.07 -14.43 7.47
CA LEU A 525 37.54 -15.52 6.61
C LEU A 525 37.31 -15.22 5.13
N TRP A 526 36.17 -14.59 4.81
CA TRP A 526 35.82 -14.21 3.44
C TRP A 526 36.84 -13.24 2.85
N PHE A 527 37.23 -12.20 3.60
CA PHE A 527 38.19 -11.22 3.12
C PHE A 527 39.63 -11.82 2.99
N LYS A 528 40.04 -12.58 4.00
CA LYS A 528 41.35 -13.29 3.93
C LYS A 528 41.46 -14.29 2.77
N ASN A 529 40.32 -14.89 2.40
CA ASN A 529 40.24 -15.75 1.21
C ASN A 529 40.18 -14.94 -0.09
N TYR A 530 39.50 -13.78 -0.09
CA TYR A 530 39.48 -12.84 -1.22
C TYR A 530 40.92 -12.40 -1.60
N GLU A 531 41.72 -12.01 -0.61
CA GLU A 531 43.15 -11.67 -0.84
C GLU A 531 43.96 -12.82 -1.46
N LYS A 532 43.53 -14.06 -1.16
CA LYS A 532 44.17 -15.30 -1.65
C LYS A 532 43.51 -15.88 -2.91
N ASN A 533 42.46 -15.20 -3.41
CA ASN A 533 41.62 -15.65 -4.54
C ASN A 533 41.04 -17.07 -4.31
N LYS A 534 40.54 -17.35 -3.10
CA LYS A 534 39.98 -18.64 -2.68
C LYS A 534 38.49 -18.51 -2.30
N ALA A 535 37.73 -19.60 -2.45
CA ALA A 535 36.38 -19.75 -1.94
C ALA A 535 36.42 -20.28 -0.47
N PRO A 536 35.38 -19.95 0.40
CA PRO A 536 34.46 -18.85 0.22
C PRO A 536 35.16 -17.48 0.33
N GLY A 537 34.65 -16.46 -0.37
CA GLY A 537 35.24 -15.10 -0.34
C GLY A 537 35.72 -14.61 -1.70
N ARG A 538 36.04 -15.52 -2.62
CA ARG A 538 36.38 -15.16 -3.98
C ARG A 538 35.20 -14.41 -4.65
N GLY A 539 35.47 -13.16 -5.07
CA GLY A 539 34.45 -12.32 -5.71
C GLY A 539 33.42 -11.74 -4.78
N TYR A 540 33.54 -11.91 -3.44
CA TYR A 540 32.57 -11.39 -2.46
C TYR A 540 32.70 -9.89 -2.20
N PHE A 541 33.78 -9.26 -2.62
CA PHE A 541 34.06 -7.85 -2.35
C PHE A 541 34.18 -7.05 -3.63
N ILE A 542 33.80 -5.78 -3.53
CA ILE A 542 33.76 -4.85 -4.66
C ILE A 542 35.18 -4.29 -4.91
N ASN A 543 35.67 -4.45 -6.15
CA ASN A 543 36.86 -3.76 -6.60
C ASN A 543 36.51 -2.44 -7.28
N GLY A 544 36.83 -1.32 -6.66
CA GLY A 544 36.51 0.01 -7.16
C GLY A 544 37.16 0.35 -8.53
N LEU A 545 38.18 -0.37 -8.93
CA LEU A 545 38.78 -0.20 -10.24
C LEU A 545 37.89 -0.65 -11.41
N GLU A 546 36.82 -1.39 -11.12
CA GLU A 546 35.81 -1.83 -12.10
C GLU A 546 34.78 -0.73 -12.41
N PHE A 547 34.79 0.39 -11.68
CA PHE A 547 33.81 1.48 -11.81
C PHE A 547 34.45 2.65 -12.60
N GLU A 548 33.82 3.04 -13.69
CA GLU A 548 34.27 4.16 -14.53
C GLU A 548 34.00 5.53 -13.93
N ASP A 549 32.87 5.68 -13.19
CA ASP A 549 32.43 6.93 -12.59
C ASP A 549 31.92 6.73 -11.15
N LEU A 550 32.60 7.38 -10.20
CA LEU A 550 32.29 7.39 -8.77
C LEU A 550 31.82 8.78 -8.29
N SER A 551 31.66 9.75 -9.19
CA SER A 551 31.41 11.15 -8.84
C SER A 551 30.06 11.38 -8.13
N GLN A 552 29.07 10.49 -8.38
CA GLN A 552 27.72 10.57 -7.82
C GLN A 552 27.54 9.82 -6.49
N VAL A 553 28.54 9.03 -6.08
CA VAL A 553 28.42 8.13 -4.92
C VAL A 553 28.20 8.92 -3.63
N VAL A 554 27.11 8.63 -2.95
CA VAL A 554 26.76 9.20 -1.64
C VAL A 554 27.64 8.58 -0.56
N ARG A 555 28.23 9.43 0.28
CA ARG A 555 29.18 9.00 1.32
C ARG A 555 28.69 9.44 2.70
N PRO A 556 28.36 8.47 3.58
CA PRO A 556 27.92 8.79 4.94
C PRO A 556 29.07 9.21 5.87
N ARG A 557 30.30 8.84 5.53
CA ARG A 557 31.50 9.10 6.33
C ARG A 557 32.54 9.92 5.56
N SER A 558 33.51 10.48 6.27
CA SER A 558 34.61 11.29 5.70
C SER A 558 35.83 10.47 5.28
N SER A 559 35.90 9.19 5.66
CA SER A 559 36.98 8.25 5.29
C SER A 559 37.07 8.03 3.78
N PRO A 560 38.20 7.61 3.19
CA PRO A 560 38.29 7.27 1.79
C PRO A 560 37.30 6.17 1.40
N LEU A 561 36.67 6.30 0.20
CA LEU A 561 35.74 5.31 -0.32
C LEU A 561 36.46 4.00 -0.72
N LEU A 562 37.64 4.14 -1.28
CA LEU A 562 38.43 3.03 -1.77
C LEU A 562 39.71 2.88 -0.92
N THR A 563 40.02 1.65 -0.56
CA THR A 563 41.24 1.30 0.19
C THR A 563 42.07 0.33 -0.61
N GLU A 564 43.35 0.64 -0.76
CA GLU A 564 44.31 -0.21 -1.46
C GLU A 564 44.65 -1.46 -0.65
N ILE A 565 44.64 -2.61 -1.34
CA ILE A 565 45.10 -3.90 -0.81
C ILE A 565 46.02 -4.63 -1.78
N HIS A 566 46.90 -5.48 -1.26
CA HIS A 566 47.78 -6.34 -2.03
C HIS A 566 47.27 -7.79 -2.00
N ALA A 567 46.56 -8.20 -3.03
CA ALA A 567 46.06 -9.57 -3.21
C ALA A 567 47.07 -10.40 -4.04
N VAL A 568 46.91 -11.74 -4.01
CA VAL A 568 47.78 -12.66 -4.76
C VAL A 568 47.72 -12.46 -6.28
N ASP A 569 46.64 -11.90 -6.78
CA ASP A 569 46.37 -11.60 -8.19
C ASP A 569 46.61 -10.12 -8.55
N GLY A 570 47.21 -9.33 -7.65
CA GLY A 570 47.60 -7.94 -7.90
C GLY A 570 47.09 -6.94 -6.87
N VAL A 571 47.32 -5.67 -7.15
CA VAL A 571 46.82 -4.54 -6.32
C VAL A 571 45.36 -4.32 -6.67
N LYS A 572 44.50 -4.20 -5.64
CA LYS A 572 43.06 -3.90 -5.74
C LYS A 572 42.69 -2.68 -4.91
N GLN A 573 41.62 -2.02 -5.30
CA GLN A 573 41.03 -0.91 -4.57
C GLN A 573 39.66 -1.37 -4.03
N VAL A 574 39.63 -1.86 -2.78
CA VAL A 574 38.36 -2.36 -2.21
C VAL A 574 37.47 -1.24 -1.74
N TRP A 575 36.16 -1.43 -1.93
CA TRP A 575 35.15 -0.45 -1.57
C TRP A 575 34.84 -0.48 -0.06
N CYS A 576 34.86 0.69 0.58
CA CYS A 576 34.63 0.87 2.01
C CYS A 576 33.70 2.06 2.25
N THR A 577 32.38 1.81 2.28
CA THR A 577 31.39 2.87 2.44
C THR A 577 31.54 3.59 3.79
N PHE A 578 31.80 2.87 4.88
CA PHE A 578 31.82 3.41 6.24
C PHE A 578 33.24 3.58 6.78
N GLY A 579 34.08 2.60 6.72
CA GLY A 579 35.44 2.64 7.26
C GLY A 579 36.39 1.66 6.59
N GLU A 580 37.69 1.86 6.75
CA GLU A 580 38.71 1.02 6.08
C GLU A 580 38.64 -0.47 6.46
N ASP A 581 38.15 -0.78 7.66
CA ASP A 581 37.97 -2.15 8.16
C ASP A 581 36.58 -2.75 7.78
N GLN A 582 35.68 -1.94 7.25
CA GLN A 582 34.31 -2.32 6.84
C GLN A 582 34.26 -2.42 5.31
N VAL A 583 34.61 -3.60 4.77
CA VAL A 583 34.68 -3.80 3.32
C VAL A 583 33.35 -4.25 2.76
N ASP A 584 32.83 -3.50 1.78
CA ASP A 584 31.50 -3.71 1.21
C ASP A 584 31.41 -5.01 0.41
N LEU A 585 30.32 -5.75 0.66
CA LEU A 585 30.00 -6.99 -0.02
C LEU A 585 29.46 -6.75 -1.43
N ASN A 586 29.78 -7.64 -2.33
CA ASN A 586 29.44 -7.57 -3.75
C ASN A 586 28.17 -8.37 -4.06
N TYR A 587 27.02 -7.79 -3.92
CA TYR A 587 25.73 -8.43 -4.24
C TYR A 587 25.50 -8.71 -5.73
N ARG A 588 26.38 -8.26 -6.64
CA ARG A 588 26.38 -8.72 -8.03
C ARG A 588 26.80 -10.18 -8.15
N ASN A 589 27.52 -10.69 -7.16
CA ASN A 589 27.83 -12.10 -7.03
C ASN A 589 26.71 -12.79 -6.20
N PRO A 590 25.93 -13.70 -6.79
CA PRO A 590 24.86 -14.42 -6.09
C PRO A 590 25.32 -15.19 -4.85
N ASP A 591 26.57 -15.69 -4.83
CA ASP A 591 27.14 -16.42 -3.70
C ASP A 591 27.07 -15.60 -2.39
N VAL A 592 27.19 -14.27 -2.48
CA VAL A 592 27.06 -13.40 -1.31
C VAL A 592 25.64 -13.49 -0.73
N LEU A 593 24.63 -13.43 -1.59
CA LEU A 593 23.22 -13.55 -1.17
C LEU A 593 22.93 -14.94 -0.58
N LEU A 594 23.52 -16.01 -1.16
CA LEU A 594 23.40 -17.38 -0.64
C LEU A 594 23.96 -17.50 0.77
N GLU A 595 25.13 -16.92 1.05
CA GLU A 595 25.73 -16.91 2.39
C GLU A 595 24.83 -16.15 3.40
N ILE A 596 24.31 -14.99 3.01
CA ILE A 596 23.40 -14.20 3.86
C ILE A 596 22.12 -14.99 4.17
N VAL A 597 21.55 -15.70 3.21
CA VAL A 597 20.37 -16.56 3.43
C VAL A 597 20.67 -17.69 4.41
N ARG A 598 21.87 -18.32 4.36
CA ARG A 598 22.31 -19.35 5.31
C ARG A 598 22.43 -18.77 6.72
N ILE A 599 23.00 -17.57 6.85
CA ILE A 599 23.12 -16.85 8.14
C ILE A 599 21.73 -16.55 8.71
N ILE A 600 20.83 -16.01 7.92
CA ILE A 600 19.44 -15.72 8.32
C ILE A 600 18.73 -16.99 8.81
N ARG A 601 18.85 -18.09 8.08
CA ARG A 601 18.30 -19.38 8.50
C ARG A 601 18.86 -19.81 9.88
N GLN A 602 20.17 -19.73 10.06
CA GLN A 602 20.78 -20.05 11.35
C GLN A 602 20.22 -19.19 12.48
N TYR A 603 20.07 -17.89 12.26
CA TYR A 603 19.54 -16.97 13.29
C TYR A 603 18.08 -17.32 13.64
N VAL A 604 17.25 -17.63 12.64
CA VAL A 604 15.87 -18.12 12.88
C VAL A 604 15.88 -19.41 13.69
N GLU A 605 16.74 -20.38 13.35
CA GLU A 605 16.89 -21.65 14.08
C GLU A 605 17.35 -21.44 15.54
N GLN A 606 18.04 -20.35 15.85
CA GLN A 606 18.47 -19.95 17.19
C GLN A 606 17.43 -19.09 17.96
N GLY A 607 16.26 -18.85 17.35
CA GLY A 607 15.15 -18.15 18.00
C GLY A 607 15.20 -16.63 17.86
N ILE A 608 15.93 -16.10 16.89
CA ILE A 608 15.86 -14.67 16.54
C ILE A 608 14.61 -14.44 15.68
N HIS A 609 13.75 -13.53 16.12
CA HIS A 609 12.49 -13.18 15.43
C HIS A 609 12.47 -11.77 14.85
N PHE A 610 13.34 -10.87 15.33
CA PHE A 610 13.44 -9.50 14.84
C PHE A 610 14.81 -9.28 14.19
N PHE A 611 14.80 -8.84 12.93
CA PHE A 611 15.99 -8.63 12.11
C PHE A 611 16.13 -7.15 11.77
N ARG A 612 17.12 -6.47 12.34
CA ARG A 612 17.49 -5.13 11.94
C ARG A 612 18.49 -5.22 10.79
N LEU A 613 18.06 -4.78 9.62
CA LEU A 613 18.93 -4.69 8.42
C LEU A 613 19.74 -3.40 8.51
N ASP A 614 21.00 -3.56 8.92
CA ASP A 614 21.93 -2.45 9.10
C ASP A 614 22.38 -1.89 7.74
N ALA A 615 22.44 -0.55 7.63
CA ALA A 615 22.94 0.19 6.47
C ALA A 615 22.37 -0.30 5.12
N ILE A 616 21.14 -0.78 5.10
CA ILE A 616 20.53 -1.52 3.99
C ILE A 616 20.45 -0.71 2.68
N ALA A 617 20.44 0.62 2.76
CA ALA A 617 20.33 1.50 1.61
C ALA A 617 21.50 1.35 0.61
N PHE A 618 22.62 0.81 1.06
CA PHE A 618 23.89 0.79 0.32
C PHE A 618 24.23 -0.56 -0.34
N LEU A 619 23.34 -1.57 -0.36
CA LEU A 619 23.69 -2.93 -0.81
C LEU A 619 24.16 -3.01 -2.26
N TRP A 620 23.49 -2.34 -3.18
CA TRP A 620 23.82 -2.40 -4.60
C TRP A 620 24.67 -1.21 -5.04
N LYS A 621 25.72 -1.49 -5.84
CA LYS A 621 26.61 -0.46 -6.38
C LYS A 621 26.63 -0.51 -7.90
N GLU A 622 26.51 0.65 -8.53
CA GLU A 622 26.50 0.81 -9.98
C GLU A 622 27.23 2.09 -10.40
N SER A 623 28.07 1.98 -11.44
CA SER A 623 28.86 3.11 -11.96
C SER A 623 27.96 4.25 -12.43
N GLY A 624 28.34 5.49 -12.10
CA GLY A 624 27.57 6.68 -12.50
C GLY A 624 26.29 6.92 -11.71
N THR A 625 26.04 6.16 -10.63
CA THR A 625 24.87 6.33 -9.76
C THR A 625 25.27 6.80 -8.36
N SER A 626 24.25 7.12 -7.55
CA SER A 626 24.43 7.46 -6.13
C SER A 626 24.87 6.26 -5.27
N CYS A 627 24.72 5.04 -5.73
CA CYS A 627 24.89 3.79 -5.00
C CYS A 627 24.07 3.69 -3.70
N VAL A 628 22.93 4.38 -3.68
CA VAL A 628 21.97 4.40 -2.55
C VAL A 628 20.56 4.29 -3.11
N HIS A 629 19.71 3.49 -2.47
CA HIS A 629 18.29 3.27 -2.85
C HIS A 629 18.11 2.76 -4.29
N LEU A 630 19.05 2.00 -4.82
CA LEU A 630 18.92 1.47 -6.17
C LEU A 630 17.81 0.40 -6.24
N PRO A 631 17.17 0.22 -7.42
CA PRO A 631 16.08 -0.75 -7.57
C PRO A 631 16.45 -2.16 -7.10
N GLN A 632 17.67 -2.61 -7.37
CA GLN A 632 18.15 -3.92 -6.93
C GLN A 632 18.28 -4.02 -5.41
N THR A 633 18.59 -2.92 -4.70
CA THR A 633 18.57 -2.89 -3.23
C THR A 633 17.17 -3.20 -2.72
N HIS A 634 16.14 -2.58 -3.26
CA HIS A 634 14.76 -2.85 -2.90
C HIS A 634 14.33 -4.28 -3.24
N GLU A 635 14.75 -4.81 -4.40
CA GLU A 635 14.46 -6.20 -4.77
C GLU A 635 15.14 -7.22 -3.85
N LEU A 636 16.38 -6.95 -3.42
CA LEU A 636 17.07 -7.77 -2.41
C LEU A 636 16.29 -7.82 -1.09
N ILE A 637 15.78 -6.68 -0.61
CA ILE A 637 14.98 -6.63 0.63
C ILE A 637 13.69 -7.43 0.49
N LYS A 638 13.00 -7.33 -0.65
CA LYS A 638 11.78 -8.11 -0.93
C LYS A 638 12.06 -9.60 -0.93
N LEU A 639 13.17 -10.02 -1.53
CA LEU A 639 13.59 -11.40 -1.53
C LEU A 639 13.94 -11.89 -0.13
N LEU A 640 14.72 -11.13 0.64
CA LEU A 640 15.05 -11.46 2.03
C LEU A 640 13.78 -11.57 2.89
N ARG A 641 12.82 -10.65 2.73
CA ARG A 641 11.53 -10.73 3.40
C ARG A 641 10.78 -12.00 3.03
N LEU A 642 10.71 -12.33 1.75
CA LEU A 642 10.05 -13.54 1.27
C LEU A 642 10.66 -14.80 1.91
N VAL A 643 11.98 -14.85 2.03
CA VAL A 643 12.72 -15.97 2.66
C VAL A 643 12.44 -16.00 4.16
N ILE A 644 12.64 -14.89 4.87
CA ILE A 644 12.48 -14.80 6.32
C ILE A 644 11.05 -15.17 6.75
N GLU A 645 10.02 -14.62 6.10
CA GLU A 645 8.62 -14.95 6.43
C GLU A 645 8.23 -16.40 6.16
N ASN A 646 8.94 -17.09 5.25
CA ASN A 646 8.74 -18.53 5.03
C ASN A 646 9.51 -19.40 6.04
N LEU A 647 10.66 -18.94 6.54
CA LEU A 647 11.39 -19.57 7.64
C LEU A 647 10.62 -19.43 8.95
N ASP A 648 10.17 -18.23 9.25
CA ASP A 648 9.37 -17.90 10.43
C ASP A 648 8.29 -16.85 10.08
N PRO A 649 7.00 -17.28 10.02
CA PRO A 649 5.89 -16.35 9.76
C PRO A 649 5.72 -15.25 10.81
N SER A 650 6.27 -15.43 12.01
CA SER A 650 6.24 -14.43 13.09
C SER A 650 7.37 -13.39 12.98
N ALA A 651 8.39 -13.65 12.18
CA ALA A 651 9.57 -12.79 12.08
C ALA A 651 9.25 -11.39 11.55
N VAL A 652 9.98 -10.42 12.08
CA VAL A 652 9.83 -9.00 11.77
C VAL A 652 11.13 -8.45 11.19
N ILE A 653 11.05 -7.78 10.05
CA ILE A 653 12.18 -7.09 9.44
C ILE A 653 12.07 -5.60 9.72
N ILE A 654 13.18 -5.02 10.13
CA ILE A 654 13.32 -3.59 10.42
C ILE A 654 14.46 -3.05 9.56
N THR A 655 14.23 -2.00 8.79
CA THR A 655 15.30 -1.36 8.02
C THR A 655 15.86 -0.16 8.77
N GLU A 656 17.19 -0.12 8.83
CA GLU A 656 17.93 1.03 9.32
C GLU A 656 18.38 1.89 8.12
N THR A 657 17.78 3.09 8.02
CA THR A 657 18.03 4.05 6.95
C THR A 657 17.99 5.47 7.51
N ASN A 658 19.15 6.01 7.88
CA ASN A 658 19.27 7.39 8.36
C ASN A 658 19.26 8.39 7.19
N VAL A 659 18.09 8.55 6.57
CA VAL A 659 17.85 9.34 5.36
C VAL A 659 16.61 10.21 5.53
N PRO A 660 16.37 11.20 4.64
CA PRO A 660 15.15 11.99 4.67
C PRO A 660 13.88 11.13 4.68
N ASN A 661 12.84 11.62 5.35
CA ASN A 661 11.61 10.85 5.63
C ASN A 661 10.99 10.19 4.38
N ARG A 662 10.99 10.88 3.23
CA ARG A 662 10.42 10.33 1.99
C ARG A 662 11.16 9.08 1.50
N GLU A 663 12.48 9.10 1.58
CA GLU A 663 13.33 7.97 1.17
C GLU A 663 13.17 6.82 2.16
N ASN A 664 13.12 7.11 3.47
CA ASN A 664 12.88 6.12 4.51
C ASN A 664 11.53 5.40 4.33
N LEU A 665 10.46 6.13 3.99
CA LEU A 665 9.14 5.55 3.74
C LEU A 665 9.11 4.59 2.55
N SER A 666 10.03 4.71 1.59
CA SER A 666 10.10 3.80 0.43
C SER A 666 10.39 2.36 0.82
N TYR A 667 11.05 2.13 1.96
CA TYR A 667 11.39 0.80 2.48
C TYR A 667 10.20 0.00 3.04
N PHE A 668 9.02 0.56 3.10
CA PHE A 668 7.82 -0.24 3.27
C PHE A 668 7.43 -1.01 2.00
N GLY A 669 7.91 -0.56 0.84
CA GLY A 669 7.51 -1.13 -0.44
C GLY A 669 5.98 -1.19 -0.60
N ASN A 670 5.50 -2.26 -1.20
CA ASN A 670 4.08 -2.66 -1.24
C ASN A 670 3.69 -3.55 -0.04
N ASP A 671 4.11 -3.20 1.18
CA ASP A 671 4.05 -4.08 2.35
C ASP A 671 4.82 -5.41 2.13
N ASN A 672 5.86 -5.39 1.30
CA ASN A 672 6.68 -6.52 0.90
C ASN A 672 8.19 -6.31 1.09
N GLU A 673 8.58 -5.20 1.73
CA GLU A 673 9.94 -4.89 2.17
C GLU A 673 10.01 -4.92 3.71
N ALA A 674 10.28 -3.79 4.38
CA ALA A 674 10.30 -3.76 5.83
C ALA A 674 8.90 -3.91 6.46
N HIS A 675 8.82 -4.56 7.61
CA HIS A 675 7.66 -4.51 8.50
C HIS A 675 7.68 -3.23 9.33
N LEU A 676 8.85 -2.88 9.83
CA LEU A 676 9.09 -1.68 10.61
C LEU A 676 10.20 -0.85 9.96
N ILE A 677 10.07 0.47 10.02
CA ILE A 677 11.16 1.39 9.70
C ILE A 677 11.44 2.26 10.92
N TYR A 678 12.71 2.64 11.12
CA TYR A 678 13.09 3.56 12.17
C TYR A 678 12.51 4.95 11.93
N ASN A 679 11.97 5.56 12.97
CA ASN A 679 11.39 6.90 12.89
C ASN A 679 12.43 7.96 13.21
N PHE A 680 13.45 8.08 12.37
CA PHE A 680 14.63 8.94 12.57
C PHE A 680 14.30 10.45 12.69
N SER A 681 13.19 10.92 12.18
CA SER A 681 12.79 12.33 12.35
C SER A 681 12.25 12.64 13.75
N LEU A 682 11.80 11.63 14.50
CA LEU A 682 11.21 11.83 15.82
C LEU A 682 12.20 12.40 16.85
N PRO A 683 13.41 11.83 17.06
CA PRO A 683 14.35 12.31 18.09
C PRO A 683 14.73 13.78 17.95
N PRO A 684 15.19 14.29 16.78
CA PRO A 684 15.59 15.69 16.66
C PRO A 684 14.41 16.66 16.76
N LEU A 685 13.21 16.30 16.24
CA LEU A 685 12.02 17.13 16.36
C LEU A 685 11.49 17.18 17.80
N LEU A 686 11.55 16.05 18.50
CA LEU A 686 11.17 15.98 19.91
C LEU A 686 12.11 16.84 20.77
N LEU A 687 13.43 16.69 20.60
CA LEU A 687 14.42 17.47 21.29
C LEU A 687 14.25 18.96 21.01
N HIS A 688 14.12 19.35 19.75
CA HIS A 688 13.83 20.75 19.38
C HIS A 688 12.58 21.28 20.10
N SER A 689 11.49 20.49 20.10
CA SER A 689 10.23 20.91 20.73
C SER A 689 10.36 21.11 22.24
N ILE A 690 11.14 20.27 22.93
CA ILE A 690 11.39 20.39 24.37
C ILE A 690 12.23 21.64 24.66
N LEU A 691 13.33 21.84 23.93
CA LEU A 691 14.26 22.95 24.17
C LEU A 691 13.68 24.30 23.75
N SER A 692 12.93 24.37 22.65
CA SER A 692 12.33 25.63 22.16
C SER A 692 11.00 25.96 22.85
N GLY A 693 10.32 24.98 23.47
CA GLY A 693 8.95 25.12 23.97
C GLY A 693 7.87 25.21 22.84
N ASP A 694 8.25 24.92 21.59
CA ASP A 694 7.36 24.97 20.42
C ASP A 694 7.30 23.61 19.72
N CYS A 695 6.13 22.98 19.71
CA CYS A 695 5.88 21.69 19.08
C CYS A 695 5.35 21.79 17.63
N LYS A 696 5.36 22.98 17.01
CA LYS A 696 4.78 23.20 15.68
C LYS A 696 5.33 22.24 14.63
N HIS A 697 6.66 22.10 14.54
CA HIS A 697 7.31 21.23 13.56
C HIS A 697 7.02 19.76 13.82
N LEU A 698 7.12 19.34 15.09
CA LEU A 698 6.78 17.97 15.51
C LEU A 698 5.32 17.63 15.15
N LYS A 699 4.37 18.53 15.49
CA LYS A 699 2.94 18.33 15.19
C LYS A 699 2.70 18.25 13.68
N THR A 700 3.25 19.20 12.90
CA THR A 700 3.07 19.22 11.44
C THR A 700 3.61 17.94 10.81
N TRP A 701 4.81 17.51 11.22
CA TRP A 701 5.40 16.27 10.73
C TRP A 701 4.56 15.03 11.12
N MET A 702 4.17 14.89 12.40
CA MET A 702 3.35 13.76 12.86
C MET A 702 2.02 13.65 12.11
N THR A 703 1.37 14.78 11.81
CA THR A 703 0.09 14.79 11.08
C THR A 703 0.25 14.50 9.58
N SER A 704 1.46 14.67 9.03
CA SER A 704 1.77 14.37 7.62
C SER A 704 2.23 12.91 7.41
N MET A 705 2.57 12.20 8.50
CA MET A 705 3.05 10.81 8.39
C MET A 705 1.92 9.86 8.00
N PRO A 706 2.16 8.94 7.06
CA PRO A 706 1.21 7.86 6.79
C PRO A 706 0.94 7.06 8.06
N PRO A 707 -0.33 6.70 8.36
CA PRO A 707 -0.64 5.92 9.55
C PRO A 707 -0.02 4.52 9.48
N ALA A 708 0.32 3.99 10.64
CA ALA A 708 0.64 2.58 10.79
C ALA A 708 -0.56 1.71 10.37
N ARG A 709 -0.28 0.51 9.82
CA ARG A 709 -1.29 -0.45 9.35
C ARG A 709 -0.95 -1.85 9.84
N SER A 710 -1.90 -2.78 9.70
CA SER A 710 -1.60 -4.19 9.87
C SER A 710 -0.45 -4.60 8.93
N GLY A 711 0.60 -5.19 9.48
CA GLY A 711 1.79 -5.62 8.74
C GLY A 711 2.89 -4.57 8.53
N ARG A 712 2.69 -3.29 8.90
CA ARG A 712 3.74 -2.26 8.89
C ARG A 712 3.53 -1.18 9.94
N ALA A 713 4.60 -0.75 10.59
CA ALA A 713 4.60 0.33 11.58
C ALA A 713 5.95 1.05 11.65
N TYR A 714 6.02 2.03 12.55
CA TYR A 714 7.24 2.76 12.83
C TYR A 714 7.86 2.28 14.14
N LEU A 715 9.17 2.01 14.12
CA LEU A 715 9.93 1.87 15.34
C LEU A 715 10.26 3.26 15.89
N ASN A 716 9.49 3.69 16.87
CA ASN A 716 9.69 4.97 17.52
C ASN A 716 10.79 4.84 18.58
N PHE A 717 11.73 5.75 18.57
CA PHE A 717 12.82 5.82 19.54
C PHE A 717 13.17 7.28 19.84
N ILE A 718 13.90 7.53 20.89
CA ILE A 718 14.28 8.88 21.34
C ILE A 718 15.80 9.11 21.28
N ALA A 719 16.57 8.05 21.30
CA ALA A 719 18.01 7.99 21.01
C ALA A 719 18.38 6.54 20.74
N SER A 720 19.51 6.32 20.05
CA SER A 720 20.11 5.01 19.82
C SER A 720 21.59 5.02 20.26
N HIS A 721 22.30 3.93 20.01
CA HIS A 721 23.75 3.85 20.20
C HIS A 721 24.53 4.87 19.36
N ASP A 722 23.97 5.32 18.21
CA ASP A 722 24.54 6.37 17.35
C ASP A 722 24.22 7.80 17.85
N GLY A 723 23.32 7.94 18.82
CA GLY A 723 22.84 9.25 19.28
C GLY A 723 21.58 9.71 18.53
N ILE A 724 21.56 11.00 18.17
CA ILE A 724 20.40 11.65 17.53
C ILE A 724 20.78 12.07 16.10
N GLY A 725 20.17 11.48 15.08
CA GLY A 725 20.36 11.87 13.68
C GLY A 725 19.87 13.29 13.41
N LEU A 726 20.68 14.13 12.80
CA LEU A 726 20.32 15.51 12.45
C LEU A 726 19.80 15.62 11.01
N ARG A 727 20.27 14.75 10.12
CA ARG A 727 19.86 14.72 8.72
C ARG A 727 18.33 14.52 8.53
N PRO A 728 17.65 13.68 9.31
CA PRO A 728 16.19 13.52 9.21
C PRO A 728 15.38 14.75 9.60
N ALA A 729 15.99 15.77 10.18
CA ALA A 729 15.38 17.08 10.46
C ALA A 729 15.58 18.09 9.32
N GLU A 730 16.44 17.80 8.32
CA GLU A 730 16.64 18.67 7.15
C GLU A 730 15.31 18.85 6.40
N GLY A 731 14.97 20.11 6.10
CA GLY A 731 13.71 20.49 5.46
C GLY A 731 12.48 20.50 6.39
N LEU A 732 12.59 19.95 7.61
CA LEU A 732 11.56 20.02 8.66
C LEU A 732 11.81 21.17 9.63
N LEU A 733 13.07 21.43 9.98
CA LEU A 733 13.53 22.61 10.69
C LEU A 733 14.21 23.58 9.72
N SER A 734 14.10 24.88 9.98
CA SER A 734 14.89 25.89 9.26
C SER A 734 16.38 25.78 9.64
N SER A 735 17.27 26.27 8.80
CA SER A 735 18.72 26.25 9.08
C SER A 735 19.05 26.90 10.42
N LYS A 736 18.37 28.03 10.76
CA LYS A 736 18.55 28.72 12.04
C LYS A 736 18.10 27.91 13.25
N GLU A 737 17.00 27.18 13.13
CA GLU A 737 16.50 26.31 14.20
C GLU A 737 17.41 25.10 14.40
N LEU A 738 17.91 24.52 13.31
CA LEU A 738 18.88 23.42 13.36
C LEU A 738 20.22 23.87 13.97
N GLU A 739 20.72 25.04 13.59
CA GLU A 739 21.93 25.63 14.19
C GLU A 739 21.74 25.88 15.70
N GLY A 740 20.61 26.44 16.11
CA GLY A 740 20.29 26.64 17.53
C GLY A 740 20.18 25.33 18.29
N LEU A 741 19.62 24.26 17.69
CA LEU A 741 19.58 22.92 18.27
C LEU A 741 21.00 22.36 18.48
N ILE A 742 21.87 22.49 17.49
CA ILE A 742 23.27 22.05 17.55
C ILE A 742 24.05 22.80 18.63
N GLU A 743 23.82 24.10 18.78
CA GLU A 743 24.47 24.90 19.81
C GLU A 743 24.04 24.45 21.21
N ASN A 744 22.76 24.25 21.45
CA ASN A 744 22.25 23.71 22.72
C ASN A 744 22.85 22.32 23.05
N ILE A 745 22.98 21.45 22.06
CA ILE A 745 23.60 20.14 22.23
C ILE A 745 25.06 20.26 22.67
N ARG A 746 25.82 21.16 22.02
CA ARG A 746 27.23 21.43 22.40
C ARG A 746 27.36 22.00 23.80
N GLU A 747 26.48 22.95 24.16
CA GLU A 747 26.43 23.51 25.50
C GLU A 747 26.13 22.48 26.58
N SER A 748 25.32 21.45 26.23
CA SER A 748 25.03 20.29 27.09
C SER A 748 26.14 19.22 27.10
N GLY A 749 27.27 19.48 26.42
CA GLY A 749 28.42 18.57 26.37
C GLY A 749 28.34 17.46 25.31
N GLY A 750 27.39 17.54 24.38
CA GLY A 750 27.27 16.61 23.26
C GLY A 750 28.25 16.94 22.12
N GLU A 751 28.66 15.92 21.40
CA GLU A 751 29.51 16.04 20.20
C GLU A 751 28.69 15.91 18.92
N ILE A 752 29.17 16.53 17.84
CA ILE A 752 28.50 16.51 16.54
C ILE A 752 29.40 15.82 15.52
N SER A 753 28.97 14.68 15.00
CA SER A 753 29.61 14.04 13.85
C SER A 753 29.30 14.81 12.57
N MET A 754 30.27 14.87 11.66
CA MET A 754 30.18 15.61 10.41
C MET A 754 30.25 14.67 9.20
N ARG A 755 29.48 14.95 8.15
CA ARG A 755 29.58 14.28 6.84
C ARG A 755 30.09 15.21 5.76
N ARG A 756 30.63 14.65 4.67
CA ARG A 756 30.96 15.42 3.46
C ARG A 756 29.79 15.41 2.48
N THR A 757 29.47 16.57 1.94
CA THR A 757 28.56 16.70 0.81
C THR A 757 29.26 16.29 -0.49
N PRO A 758 28.54 16.01 -1.60
CA PRO A 758 29.16 15.79 -2.91
C PRO A 758 30.04 16.97 -3.39
N GLN A 759 29.77 18.18 -2.90
CA GLN A 759 30.54 19.40 -3.17
C GLN A 759 31.80 19.51 -2.31
N GLY A 760 31.98 18.61 -1.33
CA GLY A 760 33.14 18.56 -0.44
C GLY A 760 32.96 19.32 0.89
N ASP A 761 31.85 20.01 1.12
CA ASP A 761 31.55 20.74 2.34
C ASP A 761 31.24 19.79 3.51
N LEU A 762 31.61 20.19 4.73
CA LEU A 762 31.26 19.47 5.95
C LEU A 762 29.91 19.95 6.49
N THR A 763 28.99 19.02 6.70
CA THR A 763 27.67 19.29 7.29
C THR A 763 27.43 18.38 8.50
N PRO A 764 26.65 18.84 9.50
CA PRO A 764 26.26 18.03 10.65
C PRO A 764 25.51 16.78 10.22
N TYR A 765 25.82 15.65 10.88
CA TYR A 765 25.22 14.35 10.56
C TYR A 765 24.46 13.78 11.77
N GLU A 766 25.14 13.62 12.91
CA GLU A 766 24.58 13.05 14.13
C GLU A 766 25.06 13.83 15.35
N ALA A 767 24.24 13.85 16.40
CA ALA A 767 24.56 14.38 17.70
C ALA A 767 24.76 13.24 18.71
N ASN A 768 25.98 13.10 19.22
CA ASN A 768 26.36 12.07 20.18
C ASN A 768 25.96 12.49 21.60
N ILE A 769 24.66 12.42 21.86
CA ILE A 769 24.07 12.76 23.16
C ILE A 769 22.77 11.96 23.34
N SER A 770 22.41 11.62 24.58
CA SER A 770 21.08 11.09 24.87
C SER A 770 20.05 12.19 25.03
N LEU A 771 18.78 11.90 24.80
CA LEU A 771 17.70 12.85 25.02
C LEU A 771 17.67 13.36 26.46
N TYR A 772 18.02 12.50 27.44
CA TYR A 772 18.04 12.84 28.86
C TYR A 772 19.18 13.83 29.20
N SER A 773 20.30 13.74 28.50
CA SER A 773 21.47 14.59 28.74
C SER A 773 21.41 15.92 27.99
N ALA A 774 20.64 15.97 26.90
CA ALA A 774 20.44 17.17 26.11
C ALA A 774 19.36 18.09 26.72
#